data_6548f9e951ffbd7886bc058f50b731ba
#
_entry.id   6548f9e951ffbd7886bc058f50b731ba
#
_cell.length_a   1.000
_cell.length_b   1.000
_cell.length_c   1.000
_cell.angle_alpha   90.00
_cell.angle_beta   90.00
_cell.angle_gamma   90.00
#
_symmetry.space_group_name_H-M   'P 1'
#
loop_
_entity.id
_entity.type
_entity.pdbx_description
1 polymer ?
#
loop_
_entity_poly.entity_id
_entity_poly.type
_entity_poly.pdbx_seq_one_letter_code
_entity_poly.pdbx_strand_id
1 'polypeptide(L)'
;MPGINLTRVEASERAAIITTREYAVDLDLTQGEETFRSVTVARFDAKAGASTFIDLIAPAVHSIKLNGVDLDPASVYHDSRIALENLAEHNELEVVADCAYMHTGEGLHRFVDPADGLTYLYSQFEVPDSRRVFTVFEQPDLKASFTFTVKTPESWTVFSNSPTPTPVAEQAGTHTFHFAPTRPLSSYVTAIVAGPYVGATDTYVAGDGRQVELGTYCRRSLAEHMDSEEILNLTKAGFEYFEQLFGTAYPFEKYDQIFVPEFNAGAMENAGCVTHRDDYIFRSRPIEALVERRAVTILHELAHMWFGDMVTMKWWNDLWLNESFAEYTSTLAVAEATRWSDAWTTFQTIEKGWAYNQDQLSSTHPVAAEIKDLHDVEVNFDGITYAKGASVLAALVGYVGRDKFFAGIKNYLAAHAYANAEFDDLLRELEATSGRDLSTWARLWLQEAGVTTLRPRLEVDEQGIITSFVLDQEIPAGSPASLRPHRVAIGGYAMDANGKLERSTRVEIDVDGASTVVSELVGSPRPDVILINDDDLTYAKVRLDEASADFALKHITAFTASLPRSIALASAWDMVRDAEISAAQFLPAALEALSVETHSSVVRGLIAKVATVVGLYLPPTQRLEYIEHAARALAQLAQEATPGSDTQLQLAKAAAAHALTGEQIERVVGWFDGSAPLEGLVVDQDLRWELLISLVAAGRFGEAKIAAEAERDVTTTGRERTSEARCALPSPQAKAQAWEKLVTDASIPNETLAKSLRGFLNVTRHPQLLAPFVEAYGQIVEQVWGSRTFHMAESILAGIFPLPAVGLDDVDAQGVLEQWLQTHTDSPAALQRIVRENLDDVKRVLGAQAVA
;
A
#
# COMPACT_ATOMS: atom_id res chain seq x y z
N MET A 1 -19.27 4.21 15.96
CA MET A 1 -18.04 3.42 15.82
C MET A 1 -17.68 2.85 17.16
N PRO A 2 -17.22 1.63 17.27
CA PRO A 2 -16.81 1.06 18.54
C PRO A 2 -15.52 1.75 19.03
N GLY A 3 -15.54 2.19 20.26
CA GLY A 3 -14.40 2.78 20.94
C GLY A 3 -14.32 4.30 20.84
N ILE A 4 -13.68 4.90 21.83
CA ILE A 4 -13.34 6.32 21.80
C ILE A 4 -12.01 6.48 21.05
N ASN A 5 -11.96 7.46 20.16
CA ASN A 5 -10.77 7.87 19.45
C ASN A 5 -9.74 8.49 20.44
N LEU A 6 -8.57 7.87 20.60
CA LEU A 6 -7.52 8.39 21.49
C LEU A 6 -6.85 9.60 20.84
N THR A 7 -6.85 10.72 21.58
CA THR A 7 -6.16 11.93 21.13
C THR A 7 -4.70 11.95 21.56
N ARG A 8 -3.85 12.67 20.82
CA ARG A 8 -2.44 12.90 21.18
C ARG A 8 -2.27 13.49 22.57
N VAL A 9 -3.20 14.38 22.97
CA VAL A 9 -3.17 15.03 24.29
C VAL A 9 -3.41 13.97 25.38
N GLU A 10 -4.46 13.16 25.25
CA GLU A 10 -4.75 12.07 26.21
C GLU A 10 -3.60 11.07 26.31
N ALA A 11 -3.01 10.68 25.16
CA ALA A 11 -1.86 9.78 25.14
C ALA A 11 -0.65 10.37 25.88
N SER A 12 -0.33 11.64 25.63
CA SER A 12 0.76 12.34 26.29
C SER A 12 0.54 12.51 27.80
N GLU A 13 -0.69 12.85 28.22
CA GLU A 13 -1.06 12.95 29.63
C GLU A 13 -0.95 11.57 30.31
N ARG A 14 -1.40 10.50 29.64
CA ARG A 14 -1.32 9.13 30.14
C ARG A 14 0.14 8.67 30.27
N ALA A 15 0.98 8.87 29.26
CA ALA A 15 2.41 8.54 29.31
C ALA A 15 3.18 9.34 30.39
N ALA A 16 2.72 10.56 30.73
CA ALA A 16 3.31 11.32 31.82
C ALA A 16 2.95 10.78 33.22
N ILE A 17 1.95 9.92 33.31
CA ILE A 17 1.44 9.37 34.59
C ILE A 17 1.94 7.94 34.80
N ILE A 18 1.96 7.09 33.78
CA ILE A 18 2.23 5.66 33.87
C ILE A 18 3.50 5.24 33.13
N THR A 19 4.05 4.11 33.55
CA THR A 19 5.09 3.35 32.88
C THR A 19 4.69 1.89 32.88
N THR A 20 4.45 1.32 31.71
CA THR A 20 4.08 -0.10 31.55
C THR A 20 5.27 -1.01 31.81
N ARG A 21 5.03 -2.17 32.37
CA ARG A 21 6.05 -3.20 32.65
C ARG A 21 5.77 -4.46 31.86
N GLU A 22 4.62 -5.07 32.10
CA GLU A 22 4.26 -6.34 31.48
C GLU A 22 2.75 -6.54 31.36
N TYR A 23 2.37 -7.30 30.35
CA TYR A 23 1.05 -7.86 30.18
C TYR A 23 1.15 -9.38 30.14
N ALA A 24 0.38 -10.06 31.02
CA ALA A 24 0.09 -11.48 30.91
C ALA A 24 -1.33 -11.62 30.33
N VAL A 25 -1.45 -12.26 29.18
CA VAL A 25 -2.69 -12.37 28.41
C VAL A 25 -3.03 -13.85 28.18
N ASP A 26 -4.14 -14.29 28.76
CA ASP A 26 -4.67 -15.64 28.56
C ASP A 26 -5.87 -15.60 27.62
N LEU A 27 -5.81 -16.33 26.50
CA LEU A 27 -6.86 -16.41 25.49
C LEU A 27 -7.41 -17.84 25.40
N ASP A 28 -8.71 -18.03 25.60
CA ASP A 28 -9.38 -19.30 25.35
C ASP A 28 -10.17 -19.22 24.02
N LEU A 29 -9.58 -19.77 22.95
CA LEU A 29 -10.13 -19.77 21.60
C LEU A 29 -11.04 -20.99 21.32
N THR A 30 -11.47 -21.68 22.36
CA THR A 30 -12.32 -22.89 22.25
C THR A 30 -13.79 -22.64 22.58
N GLN A 31 -14.19 -21.39 22.88
CA GLN A 31 -15.50 -21.05 23.44
C GLN A 31 -16.62 -20.82 22.41
N GLY A 32 -16.34 -20.92 21.14
CA GLY A 32 -17.35 -20.74 20.09
C GLY A 32 -16.84 -20.06 18.84
N GLU A 33 -17.78 -19.56 18.05
CA GLU A 33 -17.49 -18.98 16.74
C GLU A 33 -17.57 -17.45 16.72
N GLU A 34 -18.18 -16.83 17.72
CA GLU A 34 -18.43 -15.39 17.78
C GLU A 34 -17.57 -14.67 18.80
N THR A 35 -17.24 -15.33 19.91
CA THR A 35 -16.46 -14.72 20.99
C THR A 35 -15.44 -15.70 21.57
N PHE A 36 -14.43 -15.13 22.22
CA PHE A 36 -13.41 -15.86 22.98
C PHE A 36 -13.18 -15.19 24.33
N ARG A 37 -12.73 -15.96 25.32
CA ARG A 37 -12.36 -15.43 26.63
C ARG A 37 -10.96 -14.81 26.58
N SER A 38 -10.85 -13.59 27.09
CA SER A 38 -9.60 -12.88 27.35
C SER A 38 -9.46 -12.56 28.82
N VAL A 39 -8.33 -12.96 29.41
CA VAL A 39 -7.94 -12.58 30.78
C VAL A 39 -6.62 -11.83 30.66
N THR A 40 -6.61 -10.57 31.08
CA THR A 40 -5.40 -9.74 31.03
C THR A 40 -4.99 -9.35 32.44
N VAL A 41 -3.71 -9.57 32.77
CA VAL A 41 -3.07 -9.00 33.96
C VAL A 41 -2.02 -7.98 33.49
N ALA A 42 -2.31 -6.70 33.67
CA ALA A 42 -1.41 -5.60 33.36
C ALA A 42 -0.69 -5.13 34.61
N ARG A 43 0.67 -5.07 34.59
CA ARG A 43 1.52 -4.54 35.65
C ARG A 43 2.20 -3.27 35.19
N PHE A 44 2.02 -2.22 35.93
CA PHE A 44 2.53 -0.90 35.57
C PHE A 44 2.80 -0.03 36.80
N ASP A 45 3.72 0.91 36.65
CA ASP A 45 3.96 1.95 37.63
C ASP A 45 3.14 3.19 37.30
N ALA A 46 2.76 3.93 38.34
CA ALA A 46 2.03 5.18 38.17
C ALA A 46 2.44 6.23 39.21
N LYS A 47 2.15 7.50 38.94
CA LYS A 47 2.20 8.53 39.96
C LYS A 47 1.13 8.24 41.01
N ALA A 48 1.52 8.05 42.26
CA ALA A 48 0.59 7.73 43.35
C ALA A 48 -0.53 8.79 43.47
N GLY A 49 -1.78 8.33 43.57
CA GLY A 49 -2.97 9.15 43.59
C GLY A 49 -3.44 9.69 42.26
N ALA A 50 -2.74 9.39 41.15
CA ALA A 50 -3.19 9.77 39.81
C ALA A 50 -4.38 8.93 39.35
N SER A 51 -5.07 9.41 38.33
CA SER A 51 -6.17 8.73 37.66
C SER A 51 -5.92 8.75 36.14
N THR A 52 -6.32 7.68 35.46
CA THR A 52 -6.22 7.52 34.00
C THR A 52 -7.25 6.50 33.51
N PHE A 53 -7.07 5.98 32.31
CA PHE A 53 -7.90 4.91 31.77
C PHE A 53 -7.03 3.89 31.02
N ILE A 54 -7.57 2.69 30.83
CA ILE A 54 -7.02 1.64 29.96
C ILE A 54 -8.08 1.21 28.94
N ASP A 55 -7.66 0.79 27.78
CA ASP A 55 -8.53 0.57 26.62
C ASP A 55 -8.94 -0.92 26.55
N LEU A 56 -10.20 -1.19 26.16
CA LEU A 56 -10.76 -2.51 25.90
C LEU A 56 -12.02 -2.38 25.05
N ILE A 57 -12.14 -3.19 23.98
CA ILE A 57 -13.40 -3.35 23.24
C ILE A 57 -13.88 -4.77 23.43
N ALA A 58 -14.93 -4.97 24.23
CA ALA A 58 -15.44 -6.29 24.52
C ALA A 58 -16.97 -6.29 24.62
N PRO A 59 -17.67 -7.30 24.05
CA PRO A 59 -19.11 -7.48 24.22
C PRO A 59 -19.52 -7.66 25.68
N ALA A 60 -18.65 -8.28 26.52
CA ALA A 60 -18.91 -8.48 27.94
C ALA A 60 -17.65 -8.37 28.79
N VAL A 61 -17.70 -7.62 29.89
CA VAL A 61 -16.65 -7.55 30.89
C VAL A 61 -17.18 -8.20 32.17
N HIS A 62 -16.52 -9.27 32.62
CA HIS A 62 -17.02 -10.10 33.74
C HIS A 62 -16.47 -9.66 35.07
N SER A 63 -15.19 -9.29 35.13
CA SER A 63 -14.58 -8.80 36.37
C SER A 63 -13.43 -7.85 36.07
N ILE A 64 -13.25 -6.87 36.95
CA ILE A 64 -12.13 -5.94 36.95
C ILE A 64 -11.60 -5.87 38.37
N LYS A 65 -10.30 -6.09 38.56
CA LYS A 65 -9.66 -6.05 39.85
C LYS A 65 -8.39 -5.22 39.80
N LEU A 66 -8.34 -4.11 40.55
CA LEU A 66 -7.17 -3.23 40.66
C LEU A 66 -6.52 -3.40 42.05
N ASN A 67 -5.26 -3.81 42.07
CA ASN A 67 -4.49 -4.03 43.31
C ASN A 67 -5.21 -4.96 44.31
N GLY A 68 -5.89 -6.02 43.80
CA GLY A 68 -6.66 -6.97 44.60
C GLY A 68 -8.05 -6.48 45.03
N VAL A 69 -8.47 -5.30 44.65
CA VAL A 69 -9.79 -4.72 44.94
C VAL A 69 -10.71 -4.91 43.74
N ASP A 70 -11.84 -5.54 43.90
CA ASP A 70 -12.85 -5.71 42.88
C ASP A 70 -13.52 -4.37 42.55
N LEU A 71 -13.58 -4.01 41.27
CA LEU A 71 -14.30 -2.87 40.75
C LEU A 71 -15.55 -3.36 40.00
N ASP A 72 -16.65 -2.65 40.15
CA ASP A 72 -17.89 -2.98 39.42
C ASP A 72 -17.73 -2.56 37.93
N PRO A 73 -17.70 -3.55 36.99
CA PRO A 73 -17.55 -3.24 35.58
C PRO A 73 -18.61 -2.24 35.07
N ALA A 74 -19.84 -2.31 35.56
CA ALA A 74 -20.91 -1.40 35.14
C ALA A 74 -20.65 0.06 35.54
N SER A 75 -19.78 0.31 36.53
CA SER A 75 -19.43 1.63 37.01
C SER A 75 -18.15 2.21 36.41
N VAL A 76 -17.21 1.35 35.94
CA VAL A 76 -15.89 1.81 35.48
C VAL A 76 -15.62 1.57 34.01
N TYR A 77 -16.36 0.66 33.35
CA TYR A 77 -16.19 0.36 31.92
C TYR A 77 -17.26 1.07 31.09
N HIS A 78 -16.86 2.11 30.36
CA HIS A 78 -17.72 2.88 29.46
C HIS A 78 -16.96 3.28 28.20
N ASP A 79 -17.64 3.30 27.08
CA ASP A 79 -17.10 3.80 25.81
C ASP A 79 -15.74 3.16 25.43
N SER A 80 -15.62 1.85 25.66
CA SER A 80 -14.40 1.07 25.39
C SER A 80 -13.17 1.46 26.26
N ARG A 81 -13.41 2.08 27.42
CA ARG A 81 -12.39 2.45 28.40
C ARG A 81 -12.75 1.98 29.80
N ILE A 82 -11.76 1.56 30.54
CA ILE A 82 -11.87 1.26 31.98
C ILE A 82 -11.21 2.40 32.73
N ALA A 83 -11.98 3.13 33.54
CA ALA A 83 -11.48 4.21 34.38
C ALA A 83 -10.64 3.64 35.53
N LEU A 84 -9.45 4.17 35.73
CA LEU A 84 -8.53 3.81 36.80
C LEU A 84 -8.30 5.01 37.70
N GLU A 85 -8.73 4.96 38.94
CA GLU A 85 -8.65 6.07 39.87
C GLU A 85 -7.75 5.75 41.06
N ASN A 86 -7.12 6.78 41.60
CA ASN A 86 -6.30 6.72 42.82
C ASN A 86 -5.23 5.62 42.77
N LEU A 87 -4.45 5.58 41.68
CA LEU A 87 -3.40 4.61 41.41
C LEU A 87 -2.34 4.61 42.52
N ALA A 88 -1.79 3.44 42.80
CA ALA A 88 -0.59 3.28 43.63
C ALA A 88 0.68 3.56 42.82
N GLU A 89 1.85 3.56 43.46
CA GLU A 89 3.15 3.63 42.75
C GLU A 89 3.36 2.37 41.89
N HIS A 90 2.93 1.20 42.36
CA HIS A 90 2.96 -0.07 41.62
C HIS A 90 1.55 -0.61 41.57
N ASN A 91 1.09 -0.99 40.36
CA ASN A 91 -0.26 -1.43 40.12
C ASN A 91 -0.30 -2.77 39.38
N GLU A 92 -1.29 -3.58 39.75
CA GLU A 92 -1.70 -4.80 39.05
C GLU A 92 -3.19 -4.70 38.75
N LEU A 93 -3.54 -4.73 37.47
CA LEU A 93 -4.91 -4.74 36.96
C LEU A 93 -5.20 -6.09 36.32
N GLU A 94 -6.22 -6.79 36.85
CA GLU A 94 -6.75 -8.02 36.23
C GLU A 94 -8.13 -7.71 35.62
N VAL A 95 -8.29 -8.06 34.35
CA VAL A 95 -9.56 -7.92 33.62
C VAL A 95 -9.94 -9.23 32.96
N VAL A 96 -11.19 -9.67 33.17
CA VAL A 96 -11.77 -10.86 32.53
C VAL A 96 -12.90 -10.40 31.61
N ALA A 97 -12.77 -10.68 30.31
CA ALA A 97 -13.75 -10.26 29.32
C ALA A 97 -14.02 -11.35 28.28
N ASP A 98 -15.15 -11.26 27.59
CA ASP A 98 -15.37 -11.95 26.32
C ASP A 98 -15.19 -10.95 25.19
N CYS A 99 -14.20 -11.19 24.34
CA CYS A 99 -13.90 -10.41 23.14
C CYS A 99 -14.53 -11.05 21.91
N ALA A 100 -14.80 -10.28 20.89
CA ALA A 100 -15.42 -10.76 19.66
C ALA A 100 -14.38 -11.15 18.60
N TYR A 101 -14.61 -12.24 17.88
CA TYR A 101 -13.93 -12.48 16.62
C TYR A 101 -14.38 -11.46 15.57
N MET A 102 -13.44 -10.98 14.80
CA MET A 102 -13.68 -10.07 13.69
C MET A 102 -13.67 -10.82 12.34
N HIS A 103 -14.30 -10.20 11.33
CA HIS A 103 -14.34 -10.71 9.96
C HIS A 103 -13.96 -9.63 8.93
N THR A 104 -13.38 -8.54 9.41
CA THR A 104 -13.01 -7.36 8.64
C THR A 104 -11.51 -7.08 8.63
N GLY A 105 -10.69 -8.04 9.08
CA GLY A 105 -9.22 -7.93 9.08
C GLY A 105 -8.66 -7.10 10.22
N GLU A 106 -9.46 -6.79 11.26
CA GLU A 106 -9.11 -6.00 12.43
C GLU A 106 -9.20 -6.86 13.70
N GLY A 107 -8.43 -6.56 14.75
CA GLY A 107 -8.45 -7.32 15.99
C GLY A 107 -8.04 -8.79 15.80
N LEU A 108 -8.81 -9.74 16.28
CA LEU A 108 -8.62 -11.17 16.01
C LEU A 108 -9.60 -11.64 14.93
N HIS A 109 -9.12 -11.69 13.69
CA HIS A 109 -9.91 -12.10 12.53
C HIS A 109 -10.12 -13.61 12.52
N ARG A 110 -11.36 -14.05 12.26
CA ARG A 110 -11.76 -15.46 12.11
C ARG A 110 -12.24 -15.74 10.69
N PHE A 111 -11.56 -16.65 10.04
CA PHE A 111 -11.86 -17.07 8.68
C PHE A 111 -12.13 -18.58 8.62
N VAL A 112 -13.15 -19.00 7.89
CA VAL A 112 -13.42 -20.41 7.57
C VAL A 112 -13.14 -20.62 6.09
N ASP A 113 -12.10 -21.38 5.77
CA ASP A 113 -11.71 -21.63 4.40
C ASP A 113 -12.77 -22.46 3.67
N PRO A 114 -13.36 -21.94 2.58
CA PRO A 114 -14.35 -22.68 1.82
C PRO A 114 -13.82 -23.93 1.12
N ALA A 115 -12.49 -24.06 0.95
CA ALA A 115 -11.87 -25.16 0.26
C ALA A 115 -11.75 -26.40 1.14
N ASP A 116 -11.43 -26.21 2.44
CA ASP A 116 -11.21 -27.32 3.37
C ASP A 116 -12.15 -27.32 4.59
N GLY A 117 -12.91 -26.25 4.80
CA GLY A 117 -13.83 -26.07 5.93
C GLY A 117 -13.13 -25.81 7.27
N LEU A 118 -11.81 -25.56 7.27
CA LEU A 118 -11.04 -25.35 8.48
C LEU A 118 -11.04 -23.86 8.88
N THR A 119 -10.87 -23.62 10.17
CA THR A 119 -10.84 -22.27 10.74
C THR A 119 -9.41 -21.79 10.93
N TYR A 120 -9.15 -20.56 10.52
CA TYR A 120 -7.89 -19.86 10.62
C TYR A 120 -8.10 -18.53 11.31
N LEU A 121 -7.25 -18.19 12.27
CA LEU A 121 -7.26 -16.93 13.01
C LEU A 121 -5.95 -16.19 12.79
N TYR A 122 -6.02 -14.88 12.73
CA TYR A 122 -4.86 -13.99 12.81
C TYR A 122 -5.26 -12.66 13.44
N SER A 123 -4.32 -12.04 14.13
CA SER A 123 -4.51 -10.69 14.67
C SER A 123 -3.99 -9.63 13.71
N GLN A 124 -4.67 -8.47 13.71
CA GLN A 124 -4.20 -7.23 13.12
C GLN A 124 -4.51 -6.10 14.09
N PHE A 125 -3.47 -5.44 14.61
CA PHE A 125 -3.61 -4.50 15.71
C PHE A 125 -3.26 -3.06 15.35
N GLU A 126 -2.60 -2.83 14.25
CA GLU A 126 -2.35 -1.48 13.80
C GLU A 126 -3.65 -0.87 13.25
N VAL A 127 -4.08 0.28 13.70
CA VAL A 127 -3.41 1.17 14.66
C VAL A 127 -3.91 0.90 16.08
N PRO A 128 -5.25 0.81 16.39
CA PRO A 128 -5.74 0.73 17.76
C PRO A 128 -6.52 -0.55 18.05
N ASP A 129 -6.16 -1.70 17.51
CA ASP A 129 -7.02 -2.88 17.55
C ASP A 129 -6.55 -4.01 18.47
N SER A 130 -5.42 -3.87 19.18
CA SER A 130 -5.06 -4.79 20.27
C SER A 130 -6.09 -4.78 21.41
N ARG A 131 -6.72 -3.63 21.65
CA ARG A 131 -7.83 -3.49 22.61
C ARG A 131 -9.10 -4.27 22.28
N ARG A 132 -9.21 -4.84 21.07
CA ARG A 132 -10.28 -5.78 20.69
C ARG A 132 -10.00 -7.19 21.16
N VAL A 133 -8.75 -7.47 21.61
CA VAL A 133 -8.33 -8.81 21.97
C VAL A 133 -7.96 -8.90 23.46
N PHE A 134 -7.34 -7.87 24.02
CA PHE A 134 -6.97 -7.82 25.43
C PHE A 134 -6.97 -6.39 25.97
N THR A 135 -7.03 -6.24 27.28
CA THR A 135 -6.99 -4.93 27.94
C THR A 135 -5.58 -4.33 27.87
N VAL A 136 -5.43 -3.12 27.34
CA VAL A 136 -4.12 -2.52 27.06
C VAL A 136 -4.14 -1.00 27.10
N PHE A 137 -3.02 -0.38 27.47
CA PHE A 137 -2.80 1.04 27.21
C PHE A 137 -2.38 1.19 25.75
N GLU A 138 -3.34 1.49 24.87
CA GLU A 138 -3.14 1.43 23.42
C GLU A 138 -2.50 2.70 22.87
N GLN A 139 -1.20 2.77 22.97
CA GLN A 139 -0.38 3.83 22.36
C GLN A 139 1.06 3.33 22.18
N PRO A 140 1.80 3.82 21.17
CA PRO A 140 3.07 3.22 20.79
C PRO A 140 4.20 3.43 21.80
N ASP A 141 4.17 4.48 22.61
CA ASP A 141 5.22 4.85 23.57
C ASP A 141 5.07 4.17 24.94
N LEU A 142 4.05 3.36 25.15
CA LEU A 142 3.89 2.53 26.36
C LEU A 142 4.29 1.08 26.09
N LYS A 143 5.56 0.88 25.72
CA LYS A 143 6.12 -0.46 25.51
C LYS A 143 6.11 -1.30 26.78
N ALA A 144 5.84 -2.59 26.62
CA ALA A 144 5.86 -3.58 27.71
C ALA A 144 6.36 -4.94 27.20
N SER A 145 6.69 -5.83 28.13
CA SER A 145 6.84 -7.25 27.84
C SER A 145 5.46 -7.91 27.80
N PHE A 146 5.22 -8.76 26.81
CA PHE A 146 3.97 -9.52 26.66
C PHE A 146 4.24 -11.01 26.85
N THR A 147 3.38 -11.65 27.65
CA THR A 147 3.38 -13.12 27.87
C THR A 147 2.01 -13.64 27.48
N PHE A 148 1.94 -14.41 26.40
CA PHE A 148 0.68 -14.99 25.93
C PHE A 148 0.53 -16.43 26.38
N THR A 149 -0.67 -16.78 26.87
CA THR A 149 -1.13 -18.15 27.08
C THR A 149 -2.35 -18.36 26.19
N VAL A 150 -2.29 -19.30 25.26
CA VAL A 150 -3.35 -19.49 24.27
C VAL A 150 -3.84 -20.92 24.28
N LYS A 151 -5.12 -21.09 24.57
CA LYS A 151 -5.82 -22.39 24.55
C LYS A 151 -6.59 -22.55 23.24
N THR A 152 -6.36 -23.69 22.56
CA THR A 152 -6.91 -23.98 21.25
C THR A 152 -7.41 -25.42 21.12
N PRO A 153 -8.16 -25.80 20.08
CA PRO A 153 -8.31 -27.19 19.65
C PRO A 153 -6.93 -27.86 19.42
N GLU A 154 -6.81 -29.15 19.70
CA GLU A 154 -5.55 -29.91 19.62
C GLU A 154 -4.91 -29.92 18.20
N SER A 155 -5.72 -29.71 17.16
CA SER A 155 -5.27 -29.72 15.77
C SER A 155 -4.66 -28.39 15.32
N TRP A 156 -4.67 -27.35 16.16
CA TRP A 156 -4.18 -26.02 15.81
C TRP A 156 -2.73 -25.83 16.28
N THR A 157 -2.00 -25.00 15.52
CA THR A 157 -0.73 -24.42 15.93
C THR A 157 -0.97 -22.96 16.28
N VAL A 158 -0.18 -22.41 17.20
CA VAL A 158 -0.23 -20.99 17.56
C VAL A 158 1.13 -20.37 17.31
N PHE A 159 1.13 -19.22 16.62
CA PHE A 159 2.30 -18.37 16.44
C PHE A 159 2.08 -17.04 17.15
N SER A 160 3.14 -16.49 17.70
CA SER A 160 3.16 -15.18 18.36
C SER A 160 4.56 -14.58 18.24
N ASN A 161 4.83 -13.47 18.92
CA ASN A 161 6.13 -12.77 18.86
C ASN A 161 7.32 -13.58 19.41
N SER A 162 7.08 -14.46 20.37
CA SER A 162 8.11 -15.38 20.92
C SER A 162 8.07 -16.74 20.21
N PRO A 163 9.14 -17.54 20.27
CA PRO A 163 9.16 -18.88 19.68
C PRO A 163 7.97 -19.74 20.15
N THR A 164 7.35 -20.46 19.22
CA THR A 164 6.20 -21.33 19.51
C THR A 164 6.59 -22.44 20.49
N PRO A 165 6.00 -22.49 21.69
CA PRO A 165 6.33 -23.51 22.68
C PRO A 165 5.69 -24.86 22.32
N THR A 166 6.24 -25.92 22.88
CA THR A 166 5.54 -27.24 22.85
C THR A 166 4.23 -27.13 23.62
N PRO A 167 3.08 -27.41 22.99
CA PRO A 167 1.79 -27.28 23.65
C PRO A 167 1.61 -28.30 24.79
N VAL A 168 0.92 -27.87 25.81
CA VAL A 168 0.49 -28.75 26.94
C VAL A 168 -0.89 -29.31 26.61
N ALA A 169 -1.00 -30.63 26.48
CA ALA A 169 -2.27 -31.30 26.26
C ALA A 169 -3.18 -31.18 27.51
N GLU A 170 -4.41 -30.76 27.29
CA GLU A 170 -5.44 -30.66 28.31
C GLU A 170 -6.55 -31.72 28.12
N GLN A 171 -7.54 -31.69 28.99
CA GLN A 171 -8.70 -32.57 28.84
C GLN A 171 -9.57 -32.13 27.65
N ALA A 172 -10.29 -33.08 27.04
CA ALA A 172 -11.26 -32.83 25.97
C ALA A 172 -10.71 -32.36 24.62
N GLY A 173 -9.47 -32.72 24.25
CA GLY A 173 -8.94 -32.47 22.91
C GLY A 173 -8.55 -31.01 22.67
N THR A 174 -8.06 -30.35 23.72
CA THR A 174 -7.50 -29.00 23.65
C THR A 174 -6.03 -28.99 24.05
N HIS A 175 -5.31 -28.00 23.51
CA HIS A 175 -3.92 -27.73 23.86
C HIS A 175 -3.79 -26.28 24.38
N THR A 176 -2.84 -26.07 25.27
CA THR A 176 -2.46 -24.73 25.76
C THR A 176 -1.01 -24.45 25.43
N PHE A 177 -0.77 -23.29 24.83
CA PHE A 177 0.56 -22.79 24.46
C PHE A 177 0.95 -21.70 25.47
N HIS A 178 2.08 -21.88 26.18
CA HIS A 178 2.61 -20.91 27.15
C HIS A 178 3.86 -20.25 26.53
N PHE A 179 3.70 -19.10 25.93
CA PHE A 179 4.79 -18.36 25.30
C PHE A 179 5.74 -17.76 26.34
N ALA A 180 7.02 -17.66 25.99
CA ALA A 180 7.98 -16.89 26.78
C ALA A 180 7.68 -15.38 26.68
N PRO A 181 8.04 -14.58 27.71
CA PRO A 181 7.90 -13.13 27.65
C PRO A 181 8.66 -12.53 26.46
N THR A 182 8.07 -11.55 25.80
CA THR A 182 8.70 -10.80 24.70
C THR A 182 9.75 -9.81 25.24
N ARG A 183 10.60 -9.29 24.36
CA ARG A 183 11.27 -8.01 24.58
C ARG A 183 10.20 -6.90 24.73
N PRO A 184 10.56 -5.71 25.25
CA PRO A 184 9.61 -4.59 25.28
C PRO A 184 9.15 -4.24 23.87
N LEU A 185 7.83 -4.32 23.64
CA LEU A 185 7.16 -4.04 22.37
C LEU A 185 6.03 -3.03 22.57
N SER A 186 5.72 -2.27 21.55
CA SER A 186 4.45 -1.57 21.45
C SER A 186 3.31 -2.57 21.22
N SER A 187 2.10 -2.27 21.67
CA SER A 187 0.98 -3.22 21.59
C SER A 187 0.60 -3.55 20.15
N TYR A 188 0.72 -2.59 19.23
CA TYR A 188 0.31 -2.76 17.84
C TYR A 188 1.14 -3.78 17.05
N VAL A 189 2.39 -4.05 17.45
CA VAL A 189 3.26 -5.07 16.81
C VAL A 189 3.24 -6.43 17.51
N THR A 190 2.31 -6.63 18.45
CA THR A 190 2.07 -7.97 19.02
C THR A 190 1.16 -8.78 18.12
N ALA A 191 1.31 -10.12 18.14
CA ALA A 191 0.56 -10.99 17.25
C ALA A 191 0.08 -12.28 17.91
N ILE A 192 -1.09 -12.72 17.48
CA ILE A 192 -1.63 -14.07 17.71
C ILE A 192 -2.14 -14.61 16.38
N VAL A 193 -1.53 -15.68 15.91
CA VAL A 193 -1.99 -16.42 14.72
C VAL A 193 -2.27 -17.86 15.14
N ALA A 194 -3.46 -18.37 14.88
CA ALA A 194 -3.85 -19.71 15.34
C ALA A 194 -4.68 -20.44 14.30
N GLY A 195 -4.42 -21.75 14.14
CA GLY A 195 -5.14 -22.55 13.17
C GLY A 195 -4.31 -23.74 12.69
N PRO A 196 -4.84 -24.54 11.76
CA PRO A 196 -4.12 -25.67 11.17
C PRO A 196 -3.20 -25.22 10.01
N TYR A 197 -2.42 -24.15 10.25
CA TYR A 197 -1.41 -23.66 9.31
C TYR A 197 -0.34 -24.71 9.04
N VAL A 198 0.20 -24.71 7.83
CA VAL A 198 1.28 -25.60 7.39
C VAL A 198 2.38 -24.81 6.71
N GLY A 199 3.61 -25.30 6.73
CA GLY A 199 4.72 -24.54 6.15
C GLY A 199 6.06 -25.24 6.27
N ALA A 200 7.13 -24.46 6.14
CA ALA A 200 8.51 -24.91 6.21
C ALA A 200 9.32 -24.03 7.16
N THR A 201 10.37 -24.60 7.73
CA THR A 201 11.30 -23.88 8.62
C THR A 201 12.73 -23.97 8.08
N ASP A 202 13.53 -22.98 8.43
CA ASP A 202 14.96 -22.93 8.15
C ASP A 202 15.67 -22.17 9.29
N THR A 203 16.96 -21.96 9.18
CA THR A 203 17.76 -21.25 10.20
C THR A 203 18.66 -20.22 9.53
N TYR A 204 18.74 -19.04 10.12
CA TYR A 204 19.72 -18.01 9.80
C TYR A 204 20.72 -17.88 10.96
N VAL A 205 22.00 -17.65 10.65
CA VAL A 205 23.02 -17.35 11.65
C VAL A 205 23.27 -15.85 11.62
N ALA A 206 22.78 -15.15 12.63
CA ALA A 206 22.92 -13.71 12.76
C ALA A 206 24.38 -13.26 12.94
N GLY A 207 24.67 -11.98 12.68
CA GLY A 207 26.01 -11.42 12.76
C GLY A 207 26.65 -11.51 14.15
N ASP A 208 25.86 -11.69 15.22
CA ASP A 208 26.32 -11.94 16.59
C ASP A 208 26.55 -13.44 16.90
N GLY A 209 26.32 -14.31 15.93
CA GLY A 209 26.48 -15.77 16.03
C GLY A 209 25.26 -16.53 16.60
N ARG A 210 24.15 -15.85 16.92
CA ARG A 210 22.90 -16.51 17.29
C ARG A 210 22.29 -17.23 16.11
N GLN A 211 21.62 -18.34 16.39
CA GLN A 211 20.74 -18.99 15.43
C GLN A 211 19.33 -18.40 15.57
N VAL A 212 18.81 -17.89 14.45
CA VAL A 212 17.45 -17.38 14.33
C VAL A 212 16.63 -18.41 13.54
N GLU A 213 15.59 -18.96 14.15
CA GLU A 213 14.67 -19.85 13.46
C GLU A 213 13.80 -19.02 12.51
N LEU A 214 13.70 -19.46 11.25
CA LEU A 214 12.87 -18.87 10.21
C LEU A 214 11.73 -19.82 9.90
N GLY A 215 10.51 -19.27 9.82
CA GLY A 215 9.33 -20.02 9.41
C GLY A 215 8.58 -19.31 8.27
N THR A 216 7.92 -20.11 7.43
CA THR A 216 6.97 -19.60 6.44
C THR A 216 5.77 -20.53 6.39
N TYR A 217 4.55 -19.98 6.57
CA TYR A 217 3.34 -20.76 6.80
C TYR A 217 2.15 -20.19 6.01
N CYS A 218 1.24 -21.08 5.63
CA CYS A 218 0.00 -20.69 4.95
C CYS A 218 -1.17 -21.60 5.35
N ARG A 219 -2.36 -21.26 4.88
CA ARG A 219 -3.53 -22.15 4.96
C ARG A 219 -3.23 -23.48 4.25
N ARG A 220 -3.74 -24.56 4.80
CA ARG A 220 -3.52 -25.91 4.23
C ARG A 220 -3.93 -26.04 2.78
N SER A 221 -5.01 -25.34 2.37
CA SER A 221 -5.50 -25.32 1.00
C SER A 221 -4.53 -24.67 -0.03
N LEU A 222 -3.56 -23.86 0.45
CA LEU A 222 -2.55 -23.19 -0.36
C LEU A 222 -1.16 -23.86 -0.33
N ALA A 223 -1.00 -24.91 0.47
CA ALA A 223 0.31 -25.52 0.75
C ALA A 223 1.08 -25.96 -0.51
N GLU A 224 0.37 -26.47 -1.53
CA GLU A 224 0.98 -26.94 -2.79
C GLU A 224 1.51 -25.80 -3.67
N HIS A 225 1.10 -24.55 -3.40
CA HIS A 225 1.47 -23.36 -4.16
C HIS A 225 2.53 -22.51 -3.46
N MET A 226 2.97 -22.92 -2.26
CA MET A 226 3.85 -22.10 -1.43
C MET A 226 5.31 -22.25 -1.85
N ASP A 227 5.92 -21.14 -2.28
CA ASP A 227 7.34 -21.05 -2.66
C ASP A 227 8.26 -20.89 -1.45
N SER A 228 8.19 -21.80 -0.49
CA SER A 228 8.93 -21.70 0.78
C SER A 228 10.43 -21.47 0.60
N GLU A 229 11.05 -22.13 -0.37
CA GLU A 229 12.49 -22.01 -0.64
C GLU A 229 12.86 -20.60 -1.12
N GLU A 230 12.10 -20.03 -2.07
CA GLU A 230 12.35 -18.67 -2.56
C GLU A 230 12.14 -17.63 -1.45
N ILE A 231 11.05 -17.76 -0.68
CA ILE A 231 10.71 -16.84 0.41
C ILE A 231 11.83 -16.86 1.49
N LEU A 232 12.23 -18.04 1.94
CA LEU A 232 13.27 -18.20 2.97
C LEU A 232 14.65 -17.74 2.49
N ASN A 233 15.02 -18.02 1.24
CA ASN A 233 16.30 -17.56 0.67
C ASN A 233 16.33 -16.03 0.53
N LEU A 234 15.24 -15.42 0.07
CA LEU A 234 15.10 -13.97 0.02
C LEU A 234 15.22 -13.34 1.42
N THR A 235 14.54 -13.93 2.40
CA THR A 235 14.59 -13.49 3.79
C THR A 235 16.03 -13.52 4.33
N LYS A 236 16.78 -14.59 4.09
CA LYS A 236 18.19 -14.69 4.49
C LYS A 236 19.07 -13.63 3.83
N ALA A 237 18.87 -13.37 2.54
CA ALA A 237 19.59 -12.30 1.83
C ALA A 237 19.29 -10.93 2.46
N GLY A 238 18.03 -10.68 2.84
CA GLY A 238 17.61 -9.49 3.56
C GLY A 238 18.27 -9.35 4.93
N PHE A 239 18.31 -10.42 5.73
CA PHE A 239 18.98 -10.43 7.03
C PHE A 239 20.46 -10.04 6.90
N GLU A 240 21.17 -10.71 6.00
CA GLU A 240 22.61 -10.44 5.78
C GLU A 240 22.82 -8.98 5.35
N TYR A 241 21.99 -8.49 4.45
CA TYR A 241 22.09 -7.12 3.94
C TYR A 241 21.81 -6.09 5.04
N PHE A 242 20.71 -6.24 5.79
CA PHE A 242 20.31 -5.26 6.81
C PHE A 242 21.23 -5.26 8.02
N GLU A 243 21.71 -6.42 8.48
CA GLU A 243 22.69 -6.47 9.57
C GLU A 243 23.99 -5.74 9.20
N GLN A 244 24.44 -5.86 7.94
CA GLN A 244 25.59 -5.12 7.45
C GLN A 244 25.30 -3.63 7.32
N LEU A 245 24.15 -3.27 6.74
CA LEU A 245 23.75 -1.89 6.48
C LEU A 245 23.54 -1.09 7.78
N PHE A 246 22.82 -1.67 8.73
CA PHE A 246 22.47 -1.04 10.00
C PHE A 246 23.56 -1.25 11.08
N GLY A 247 24.48 -2.18 10.88
CA GLY A 247 25.53 -2.51 11.82
C GLY A 247 25.00 -3.03 13.18
N THR A 248 23.79 -3.60 13.18
CA THR A 248 23.08 -4.11 14.35
C THR A 248 22.49 -5.47 13.99
N ALA A 249 22.81 -6.50 14.79
CA ALA A 249 22.25 -7.84 14.60
C ALA A 249 20.72 -7.84 14.76
N TYR A 250 20.07 -8.81 14.12
CA TYR A 250 18.62 -9.00 14.23
C TYR A 250 18.15 -9.00 15.70
N PRO A 251 17.14 -8.18 16.06
CA PRO A 251 16.85 -7.93 17.47
C PRO A 251 16.01 -9.00 18.19
N PHE A 252 15.38 -9.92 17.46
CA PHE A 252 14.45 -10.91 18.03
C PHE A 252 15.00 -12.35 17.98
N GLU A 253 14.23 -13.34 18.46
CA GLU A 253 14.69 -14.71 18.62
C GLU A 253 14.36 -15.62 17.44
N LYS A 254 13.30 -15.28 16.70
CA LYS A 254 12.80 -16.01 15.52
C LYS A 254 12.18 -15.06 14.53
N TYR A 255 11.88 -15.54 13.31
CA TYR A 255 11.17 -14.77 12.27
C TYR A 255 10.23 -15.70 11.51
N ASP A 256 8.95 -15.63 11.84
CA ASP A 256 7.89 -16.34 11.13
C ASP A 256 7.17 -15.38 10.16
N GLN A 257 6.86 -15.89 8.98
CA GLN A 257 6.06 -15.25 7.96
C GLN A 257 4.81 -16.08 7.70
N ILE A 258 3.65 -15.56 8.07
CA ILE A 258 2.39 -16.27 7.97
C ILE A 258 1.51 -15.60 6.92
N PHE A 259 1.16 -16.33 5.86
CA PHE A 259 0.27 -15.84 4.80
C PHE A 259 -1.18 -16.11 5.21
N VAL A 260 -1.93 -15.01 5.41
CA VAL A 260 -3.27 -15.02 6.02
C VAL A 260 -4.34 -14.55 5.04
N PRO A 261 -5.58 -15.06 5.14
CA PRO A 261 -6.67 -14.72 4.24
C PRO A 261 -7.33 -13.38 4.60
N GLU A 262 -7.96 -12.71 3.61
CA GLU A 262 -8.78 -11.51 3.80
C GLU A 262 -8.02 -10.37 4.51
N PHE A 263 -6.72 -10.26 4.28
CA PHE A 263 -5.87 -9.28 4.94
C PHE A 263 -6.02 -7.90 4.30
N ASN A 264 -6.21 -6.86 5.14
CA ASN A 264 -6.51 -5.49 4.70
C ASN A 264 -5.30 -4.77 4.06
N ALA A 265 -4.08 -5.18 4.42
CA ALA A 265 -2.84 -4.57 3.96
C ALA A 265 -2.03 -5.54 3.08
N GLY A 266 -0.87 -5.13 2.62
CA GLY A 266 0.09 -6.00 1.95
C GLY A 266 0.69 -7.02 2.91
N ALA A 267 1.13 -6.52 4.06
CA ALA A 267 1.65 -7.28 5.18
C ALA A 267 1.61 -6.44 6.48
N MET A 268 2.11 -6.98 7.59
CA MET A 268 2.23 -6.32 8.88
C MET A 268 3.46 -6.82 9.62
N GLU A 269 4.23 -5.91 10.14
CA GLU A 269 5.52 -6.07 10.79
C GLU A 269 5.47 -6.63 12.21
N ASN A 270 4.46 -7.37 12.62
CA ASN A 270 4.42 -7.93 13.98
C ASN A 270 5.77 -8.53 14.37
N ALA A 271 6.37 -8.06 15.45
CA ALA A 271 7.74 -8.37 15.84
C ALA A 271 8.03 -9.87 15.85
N GLY A 272 8.87 -10.33 14.91
CA GLY A 272 9.20 -11.74 14.72
C GLY A 272 8.06 -12.66 14.28
N CYS A 273 6.86 -12.15 13.97
CA CYS A 273 5.67 -12.92 13.57
C CYS A 273 4.88 -12.18 12.48
N VAL A 274 5.54 -11.93 11.37
CA VAL A 274 5.00 -11.13 10.25
C VAL A 274 3.81 -11.83 9.61
N THR A 275 2.74 -11.08 9.35
CA THR A 275 1.59 -11.55 8.59
C THR A 275 1.60 -10.94 7.19
N HIS A 276 1.41 -11.75 6.17
CA HIS A 276 1.29 -11.33 4.77
C HIS A 276 -0.07 -11.70 4.22
N ARG A 277 -0.58 -10.94 3.27
CA ARG A 277 -1.75 -11.36 2.51
C ARG A 277 -1.43 -12.63 1.70
N ASP A 278 -2.36 -13.58 1.67
CA ASP A 278 -2.11 -14.85 0.99
C ASP A 278 -2.24 -14.79 -0.55
N ASP A 279 -2.61 -13.65 -1.12
CA ASP A 279 -2.46 -13.33 -2.55
C ASP A 279 -0.99 -13.41 -3.03
N TYR A 280 -0.02 -13.34 -2.12
CA TYR A 280 1.40 -13.56 -2.44
C TYR A 280 1.78 -15.04 -2.59
N ILE A 281 0.88 -15.96 -2.34
CA ILE A 281 1.02 -17.38 -2.70
C ILE A 281 0.36 -17.59 -4.05
N PHE A 282 1.17 -17.72 -5.09
CA PHE A 282 0.70 -17.73 -6.47
C PHE A 282 0.21 -19.13 -6.87
N ARG A 283 -1.09 -19.34 -6.93
CA ARG A 283 -1.71 -20.60 -7.41
C ARG A 283 -1.67 -20.78 -8.93
N SER A 284 -1.37 -19.71 -9.65
CA SER A 284 -1.19 -19.65 -11.09
C SER A 284 0.08 -18.89 -11.40
N ARG A 285 0.51 -18.90 -12.68
CA ARG A 285 1.70 -18.16 -13.07
C ARG A 285 1.54 -16.65 -12.85
N PRO A 286 2.30 -16.03 -11.92
CA PRO A 286 2.27 -14.60 -11.72
C PRO A 286 3.01 -13.87 -12.84
N ILE A 287 2.76 -12.59 -13.01
CA ILE A 287 3.67 -11.67 -13.71
C ILE A 287 4.87 -11.35 -12.81
N GLU A 288 6.05 -11.11 -13.42
CA GLU A 288 7.29 -10.85 -12.66
C GLU A 288 7.17 -9.62 -11.73
N ALA A 289 6.39 -8.61 -12.13
CA ALA A 289 6.09 -7.46 -11.27
C ALA A 289 5.40 -7.83 -9.93
N LEU A 290 4.63 -8.90 -9.89
CA LEU A 290 4.01 -9.39 -8.64
C LEU A 290 5.01 -10.18 -7.79
N VAL A 291 5.93 -10.91 -8.42
CA VAL A 291 7.01 -11.63 -7.73
C VAL A 291 7.98 -10.62 -7.11
N GLU A 292 8.36 -9.58 -7.86
CA GLU A 292 9.16 -8.45 -7.37
C GLU A 292 8.44 -7.72 -6.21
N ARG A 293 7.13 -7.46 -6.34
CA ARG A 293 6.34 -6.83 -5.24
C ARG A 293 6.34 -7.68 -3.98
N ARG A 294 6.18 -9.02 -4.10
CA ARG A 294 6.33 -9.94 -2.96
C ARG A 294 7.71 -9.80 -2.32
N ALA A 295 8.76 -9.71 -3.13
CA ALA A 295 10.12 -9.54 -2.62
C ALA A 295 10.32 -8.20 -1.90
N VAL A 296 9.82 -7.11 -2.46
CA VAL A 296 9.83 -5.78 -1.81
C VAL A 296 9.09 -5.86 -0.48
N THR A 297 7.88 -6.45 -0.45
CA THR A 297 7.09 -6.57 0.78
C THR A 297 7.81 -7.40 1.85
N ILE A 298 8.36 -8.57 1.51
CA ILE A 298 9.10 -9.40 2.47
C ILE A 298 10.27 -8.63 3.09
N LEU A 299 11.00 -7.86 2.29
CA LEU A 299 12.14 -7.07 2.78
C LEU A 299 11.70 -5.79 3.50
N HIS A 300 10.53 -5.24 3.17
CA HIS A 300 9.90 -4.14 3.89
C HIS A 300 9.56 -4.56 5.33
N GLU A 301 8.83 -5.66 5.49
CA GLU A 301 8.51 -6.19 6.81
C GLU A 301 9.74 -6.61 7.62
N LEU A 302 10.77 -7.09 6.93
CA LEU A 302 12.02 -7.41 7.60
C LEU A 302 12.76 -6.16 8.10
N ALA A 303 12.73 -5.07 7.34
CA ALA A 303 13.37 -3.80 7.74
C ALA A 303 12.71 -3.21 8.99
N HIS A 304 11.40 -3.38 9.15
CA HIS A 304 10.65 -2.95 10.33
C HIS A 304 11.14 -3.56 11.63
N MET A 305 11.79 -4.71 11.59
CA MET A 305 12.35 -5.31 12.81
C MET A 305 13.32 -4.37 13.52
N TRP A 306 13.97 -3.46 12.79
CA TRP A 306 14.81 -2.38 13.33
C TRP A 306 14.06 -1.06 13.45
N PHE A 307 13.27 -0.68 12.39
CA PHE A 307 12.50 0.57 12.32
C PHE A 307 11.02 0.27 12.50
N GLY A 308 10.48 0.47 13.67
CA GLY A 308 9.11 0.13 14.05
C GLY A 308 9.06 -0.76 15.29
N ASP A 309 9.77 -1.88 15.27
CA ASP A 309 9.73 -2.86 16.35
C ASP A 309 10.78 -2.61 17.42
N MET A 310 12.07 -2.63 17.06
CA MET A 310 13.14 -2.36 18.02
C MET A 310 13.11 -0.89 18.45
N VAL A 311 13.08 0.04 17.51
CA VAL A 311 12.91 1.47 17.76
C VAL A 311 11.57 1.91 17.19
N THR A 312 10.67 2.37 18.02
CA THR A 312 9.31 2.77 17.64
C THR A 312 9.12 4.26 17.86
N MET A 313 8.32 4.93 17.03
CA MET A 313 7.93 6.31 17.26
C MET A 313 7.22 6.48 18.62
N LYS A 314 7.26 7.69 19.21
CA LYS A 314 6.49 8.01 20.41
C LYS A 314 5.03 8.26 20.13
N TRP A 315 4.74 8.88 18.98
CA TRP A 315 3.39 9.13 18.51
C TRP A 315 3.35 9.04 16.98
N TRP A 316 2.20 8.84 16.44
CA TRP A 316 1.92 8.56 15.04
C TRP A 316 2.29 9.69 14.05
N ASN A 317 2.62 10.89 14.52
CA ASN A 317 3.18 11.94 13.65
C ASN A 317 4.53 11.54 13.04
N ASP A 318 5.22 10.60 13.66
CA ASP A 318 6.49 10.06 13.20
C ASP A 318 6.35 8.62 12.61
N LEU A 319 5.14 8.23 12.18
CA LEU A 319 4.88 6.96 11.48
C LEU A 319 5.84 6.76 10.29
N TRP A 320 6.20 7.82 9.60
CA TRP A 320 7.15 7.80 8.49
C TRP A 320 8.55 7.31 8.89
N LEU A 321 8.96 7.41 10.16
CA LEU A 321 10.22 6.82 10.65
C LEU A 321 10.22 5.29 10.55
N ASN A 322 9.05 4.67 10.55
CA ASN A 322 8.89 3.24 10.29
C ASN A 322 8.75 3.03 8.77
N GLU A 323 7.72 3.57 8.18
CA GLU A 323 7.26 3.26 6.83
C GLU A 323 8.19 3.76 5.71
N SER A 324 8.61 5.02 5.79
CA SER A 324 9.53 5.56 4.77
C SER A 324 10.89 4.86 4.81
N PHE A 325 11.38 4.50 6.01
CA PHE A 325 12.63 3.76 6.15
C PHE A 325 12.52 2.34 5.64
N ALA A 326 11.43 1.63 5.96
CA ALA A 326 11.19 0.29 5.45
C ALA A 326 11.06 0.29 3.92
N GLU A 327 10.31 1.23 3.35
CA GLU A 327 10.15 1.38 1.90
C GLU A 327 11.45 1.71 1.17
N TYR A 328 12.25 2.64 1.72
CA TYR A 328 13.56 2.98 1.15
C TYR A 328 14.54 1.83 1.24
N THR A 329 14.69 1.21 2.42
CA THR A 329 15.70 0.18 2.64
C THR A 329 15.33 -1.15 2.02
N SER A 330 14.04 -1.49 1.89
CA SER A 330 13.60 -2.67 1.14
C SER A 330 13.88 -2.53 -0.36
N THR A 331 13.58 -1.38 -0.96
CA THR A 331 13.93 -1.12 -2.36
C THR A 331 15.44 -1.20 -2.59
N LEU A 332 16.22 -0.63 -1.67
CA LEU A 332 17.69 -0.70 -1.71
C LEU A 332 18.17 -2.16 -1.60
N ALA A 333 17.61 -2.95 -0.69
CA ALA A 333 17.96 -4.36 -0.51
C ALA A 333 17.54 -5.21 -1.73
N VAL A 334 16.36 -4.98 -2.30
CA VAL A 334 15.93 -5.65 -3.54
C VAL A 334 16.93 -5.37 -4.66
N ALA A 335 17.34 -4.10 -4.84
CA ALA A 335 18.29 -3.71 -5.90
C ALA A 335 19.70 -4.26 -5.69
N GLU A 336 20.20 -4.31 -4.44
CA GLU A 336 21.60 -4.62 -4.16
C GLU A 336 21.85 -6.09 -3.72
N ALA A 337 20.84 -6.77 -3.18
CA ALA A 337 20.98 -8.12 -2.62
C ALA A 337 20.15 -9.19 -3.33
N THR A 338 19.40 -8.85 -4.39
CA THR A 338 18.55 -9.80 -5.11
C THR A 338 18.78 -9.75 -6.63
N ARG A 339 17.99 -10.54 -7.39
CA ARG A 339 18.04 -10.56 -8.84
C ARG A 339 17.47 -9.31 -9.52
N TRP A 340 16.69 -8.49 -8.81
CA TRP A 340 16.04 -7.28 -9.35
C TRP A 340 16.93 -6.03 -9.19
N SER A 341 18.06 -6.03 -9.87
CA SER A 341 19.04 -4.91 -9.79
C SER A 341 18.51 -3.57 -10.30
N ASP A 342 17.39 -3.57 -10.99
CA ASP A 342 16.68 -2.41 -11.54
C ASP A 342 15.40 -2.04 -10.75
N ALA A 343 15.29 -2.47 -9.48
CA ALA A 343 14.16 -2.19 -8.60
C ALA A 343 13.85 -0.68 -8.46
N TRP A 344 14.85 0.20 -8.64
CA TRP A 344 14.61 1.65 -8.69
C TRP A 344 13.78 2.10 -9.90
N THR A 345 13.76 1.33 -11.00
CA THR A 345 12.87 1.57 -12.13
C THR A 345 11.41 1.22 -11.76
N THR A 346 11.21 0.13 -11.04
CA THR A 346 9.91 -0.21 -10.43
C THR A 346 9.47 0.90 -9.47
N PHE A 347 10.33 1.32 -8.55
CA PHE A 347 10.05 2.36 -7.58
C PHE A 347 9.63 3.68 -8.26
N GLN A 348 10.38 4.12 -9.28
CA GLN A 348 10.05 5.31 -10.08
C GLN A 348 8.68 5.18 -10.75
N THR A 349 8.37 4.02 -11.33
CA THR A 349 7.18 3.84 -12.17
C THR A 349 5.91 3.61 -11.36
N ILE A 350 5.99 2.85 -10.26
CA ILE A 350 4.86 2.40 -9.46
C ILE A 350 4.75 3.21 -8.16
N GLU A 351 5.77 3.17 -7.31
CA GLU A 351 5.69 3.73 -5.96
C GLU A 351 5.67 5.28 -5.98
N LYS A 352 6.59 5.91 -6.72
CA LYS A 352 6.53 7.37 -6.92
C LYS A 352 5.28 7.80 -7.69
N GLY A 353 4.78 6.95 -8.60
CA GLY A 353 3.51 7.19 -9.28
C GLY A 353 2.34 7.28 -8.29
N TRP A 354 2.30 6.39 -7.30
CA TRP A 354 1.34 6.42 -6.20
C TRP A 354 1.50 7.69 -5.35
N ALA A 355 2.74 8.01 -4.95
CA ALA A 355 3.02 9.24 -4.21
C ALA A 355 2.58 10.50 -4.97
N TYR A 356 2.90 10.64 -6.25
CA TYR A 356 2.47 11.78 -7.06
C TYR A 356 0.96 11.87 -7.22
N ASN A 357 0.24 10.75 -7.27
CA ASN A 357 -1.21 10.76 -7.29
C ASN A 357 -1.77 11.37 -6.00
N GLN A 358 -1.27 10.93 -4.85
CA GLN A 358 -1.72 11.36 -3.53
C GLN A 358 -1.31 12.81 -3.21
N ASP A 359 -0.05 13.17 -3.50
CA ASP A 359 0.54 14.48 -3.15
C ASP A 359 0.01 15.66 -4.00
N GLN A 360 -0.83 15.37 -5.00
CA GLN A 360 -1.52 16.36 -5.84
C GLN A 360 -3.01 16.51 -5.50
N LEU A 361 -3.51 15.78 -4.51
CA LEU A 361 -4.88 15.93 -4.02
C LEU A 361 -4.98 17.09 -3.04
N SER A 362 -6.20 17.59 -2.85
CA SER A 362 -6.49 18.62 -1.84
C SER A 362 -6.28 18.12 -0.41
N SER A 363 -6.16 16.83 -0.21
CA SER A 363 -5.85 16.13 1.04
C SER A 363 -4.36 15.95 1.29
N THR A 364 -3.48 16.47 0.42
CA THR A 364 -2.02 16.35 0.60
C THR A 364 -1.57 16.85 1.97
N HIS A 365 -0.57 16.20 2.52
CA HIS A 365 -0.02 16.49 3.85
C HIS A 365 1.52 16.38 3.85
N PRO A 366 2.22 16.89 4.86
CA PRO A 366 3.64 16.65 5.06
C PRO A 366 3.95 15.16 5.27
N VAL A 367 5.17 14.72 4.97
CA VAL A 367 5.64 13.37 5.33
C VAL A 367 5.54 13.18 6.85
N ALA A 368 6.04 14.13 7.62
CA ALA A 368 5.82 14.21 9.08
C ALA A 368 4.51 14.97 9.34
N ALA A 369 3.39 14.27 9.26
CA ALA A 369 2.06 14.84 9.37
C ALA A 369 1.72 15.25 10.81
N GLU A 370 0.84 16.22 10.99
CA GLU A 370 0.27 16.54 12.29
C GLU A 370 -0.88 15.56 12.60
N ILE A 371 -0.63 14.62 13.49
CA ILE A 371 -1.60 13.59 13.91
C ILE A 371 -2.19 13.98 15.27
N LYS A 372 -3.46 14.33 15.31
CA LYS A 372 -4.18 14.77 16.50
C LYS A 372 -4.83 13.64 17.27
N ASP A 373 -5.24 12.61 16.55
CA ASP A 373 -5.91 11.43 17.09
C ASP A 373 -5.72 10.20 16.18
N LEU A 374 -6.27 9.06 16.57
CA LEU A 374 -6.12 7.81 15.84
C LEU A 374 -6.85 7.78 14.48
N HIS A 375 -7.93 8.55 14.32
CA HIS A 375 -8.59 8.64 13.00
C HIS A 375 -7.75 9.41 11.99
N ASP A 376 -6.91 10.36 12.43
CA ASP A 376 -5.95 11.03 11.56
C ASP A 376 -4.86 10.05 11.08
N VAL A 377 -4.48 9.05 11.90
CA VAL A 377 -3.48 8.04 11.53
C VAL A 377 -3.98 7.19 10.37
N GLU A 378 -5.19 6.65 10.48
CA GLU A 378 -5.77 5.72 9.52
C GLU A 378 -5.72 6.24 8.07
N VAL A 379 -5.91 7.54 7.88
CA VAL A 379 -5.87 8.18 6.56
C VAL A 379 -4.46 8.56 6.09
N ASN A 380 -3.42 8.31 6.88
CA ASN A 380 -2.03 8.63 6.54
C ASN A 380 -1.20 7.40 6.09
N PHE A 381 -1.80 6.23 5.96
CA PHE A 381 -1.19 5.07 5.30
C PHE A 381 -1.27 5.22 3.78
N ASP A 382 -0.54 6.17 3.23
CA ASP A 382 -0.66 6.57 1.83
C ASP A 382 0.70 6.76 1.13
N GLY A 383 0.66 7.05 -0.17
CA GLY A 383 1.86 7.24 -0.99
C GLY A 383 2.79 8.35 -0.51
N ILE A 384 2.31 9.28 0.35
CA ILE A 384 3.15 10.34 0.91
C ILE A 384 4.02 9.75 2.04
N THR A 385 3.42 9.06 2.98
CA THR A 385 4.13 8.43 4.11
C THR A 385 5.11 7.36 3.63
N TYR A 386 4.76 6.56 2.65
CA TYR A 386 5.60 5.49 2.11
C TYR A 386 6.58 5.99 1.04
N ALA A 387 6.11 6.23 -0.17
CA ALA A 387 6.95 6.40 -1.36
C ALA A 387 7.56 7.81 -1.50
N LYS A 388 6.83 8.89 -1.16
CA LYS A 388 7.44 10.24 -1.07
C LYS A 388 8.48 10.25 0.03
N GLY A 389 8.17 9.71 1.22
CA GLY A 389 9.11 9.61 2.32
C GLY A 389 10.38 8.85 1.96
N ALA A 390 10.25 7.68 1.31
CA ALA A 390 11.38 6.92 0.80
C ALA A 390 12.20 7.70 -0.24
N SER A 391 11.55 8.44 -1.14
CA SER A 391 12.23 9.32 -2.12
C SER A 391 13.00 10.44 -1.43
N VAL A 392 12.43 11.01 -0.37
CA VAL A 392 13.08 12.05 0.45
C VAL A 392 14.30 11.48 1.18
N LEU A 393 14.20 10.26 1.73
CA LEU A 393 15.35 9.58 2.33
C LEU A 393 16.44 9.29 1.31
N ALA A 394 16.11 8.84 0.10
CA ALA A 394 17.07 8.64 -0.98
C ALA A 394 17.80 9.96 -1.33
N ALA A 395 17.07 11.08 -1.44
CA ALA A 395 17.64 12.40 -1.65
C ALA A 395 18.52 12.85 -0.49
N LEU A 396 18.14 12.56 0.77
CA LEU A 396 18.93 12.85 1.96
C LEU A 396 20.24 12.06 1.96
N VAL A 397 20.21 10.78 1.60
CA VAL A 397 21.43 9.96 1.44
C VAL A 397 22.37 10.58 0.40
N GLY A 398 21.85 11.03 -0.75
CA GLY A 398 22.61 11.78 -1.75
C GLY A 398 23.20 13.09 -1.21
N TYR A 399 22.46 13.80 -0.36
CA TYR A 399 22.88 15.09 0.20
C TYR A 399 23.95 14.98 1.29
N VAL A 400 23.85 13.98 2.19
CA VAL A 400 24.81 13.83 3.31
C VAL A 400 25.93 12.83 3.00
N GLY A 401 25.74 11.95 2.04
CA GLY A 401 26.62 10.84 1.68
C GLY A 401 26.26 9.54 2.41
N ARG A 402 26.24 8.44 1.66
CA ARG A 402 25.75 7.13 2.11
C ARG A 402 26.41 6.64 3.42
N ASP A 403 27.75 6.68 3.48
CA ASP A 403 28.47 6.17 4.65
C ASP A 403 28.14 6.95 5.92
N LYS A 404 27.99 8.27 5.81
CA LYS A 404 27.66 9.15 6.92
C LYS A 404 26.21 8.97 7.35
N PHE A 405 25.29 8.78 6.39
CA PHE A 405 23.89 8.51 6.67
C PHE A 405 23.74 7.23 7.47
N PHE A 406 24.27 6.11 7.00
CA PHE A 406 24.17 4.83 7.72
C PHE A 406 24.98 4.79 9.02
N ALA A 407 26.03 5.58 9.15
CA ALA A 407 26.69 5.76 10.45
C ALA A 407 25.76 6.46 11.47
N GLY A 408 24.99 7.46 11.04
CA GLY A 408 23.97 8.11 11.87
C GLY A 408 22.84 7.15 12.24
N ILE A 409 22.37 6.36 11.28
CA ILE A 409 21.36 5.31 11.51
C ILE A 409 21.83 4.31 12.57
N LYS A 410 23.07 3.82 12.45
CA LYS A 410 23.64 2.92 13.45
C LYS A 410 23.65 3.50 14.86
N ASN A 411 24.02 4.78 15.00
CA ASN A 411 24.02 5.46 16.29
C ASN A 411 22.59 5.59 16.84
N TYR A 412 21.63 5.99 15.99
CA TYR A 412 20.21 6.12 16.34
C TYR A 412 19.65 4.80 16.87
N LEU A 413 19.83 3.71 16.14
CA LEU A 413 19.36 2.37 16.54
C LEU A 413 19.99 1.92 17.86
N ALA A 414 21.29 2.18 18.05
CA ALA A 414 21.99 1.81 19.29
C ALA A 414 21.51 2.64 20.49
N ALA A 415 21.22 3.93 20.28
CA ALA A 415 20.79 4.83 21.37
C ALA A 415 19.35 4.54 21.84
N HIS A 416 18.48 4.05 20.95
CA HIS A 416 17.06 3.89 21.21
C HIS A 416 16.60 2.41 21.17
N ALA A 417 17.50 1.45 21.20
CA ALA A 417 17.15 0.03 21.14
C ALA A 417 16.09 -0.37 22.19
N TYR A 418 15.00 -0.98 21.75
CA TYR A 418 13.84 -1.39 22.53
C TYR A 418 13.10 -0.23 23.24
N ALA A 419 13.29 0.99 22.75
CA ALA A 419 12.67 2.20 23.26
C ALA A 419 11.91 2.95 22.15
N ASN A 420 11.43 4.14 22.48
CA ASN A 420 10.75 5.02 21.54
C ASN A 420 11.64 6.21 21.19
N ALA A 421 11.49 6.72 19.98
CA ALA A 421 12.22 7.88 19.48
C ALA A 421 11.31 8.85 18.74
N GLU A 422 11.78 10.06 18.52
CA GLU A 422 11.15 11.10 17.73
C GLU A 422 12.06 11.48 16.56
N PHE A 423 11.51 12.19 15.59
CA PHE A 423 12.26 12.67 14.44
C PHE A 423 13.54 13.44 14.83
N ASP A 424 13.47 14.29 15.86
CA ASP A 424 14.62 15.09 16.32
C ASP A 424 15.77 14.21 16.84
N ASP A 425 15.48 13.00 17.34
CA ASP A 425 16.51 12.05 17.77
C ASP A 425 17.31 11.53 16.58
N LEU A 426 16.64 11.18 15.49
CA LEU A 426 17.29 10.78 14.24
C LEU A 426 18.07 11.93 13.62
N LEU A 427 17.48 13.12 13.53
CA LEU A 427 18.10 14.30 12.93
C LEU A 427 19.42 14.64 13.62
N ARG A 428 19.46 14.58 14.96
CA ARG A 428 20.67 14.82 15.76
C ARG A 428 21.82 13.88 15.39
N GLU A 429 21.54 12.59 15.20
CA GLU A 429 22.56 11.62 14.83
C GLU A 429 23.05 11.82 13.39
N LEU A 430 22.18 12.18 12.48
CA LEU A 430 22.54 12.49 11.10
C LEU A 430 23.36 13.79 10.99
N GLU A 431 23.04 14.81 11.76
CA GLU A 431 23.85 16.05 11.87
C GLU A 431 25.23 15.77 12.44
N ALA A 432 25.30 14.96 13.51
CA ALA A 432 26.56 14.60 14.15
C ALA A 432 27.50 13.84 13.20
N THR A 433 26.98 12.91 12.40
CA THR A 433 27.81 12.11 11.47
C THR A 433 28.10 12.82 10.15
N SER A 434 27.17 13.63 9.65
CA SER A 434 27.38 14.39 8.40
C SER A 434 28.22 15.64 8.58
N GLY A 435 28.15 16.27 9.76
CA GLY A 435 28.72 17.58 10.03
C GLY A 435 27.96 18.72 9.36
N ARG A 436 26.69 18.50 8.98
CA ARG A 436 25.81 19.47 8.31
C ARG A 436 24.66 19.83 9.23
N ASP A 437 24.21 21.06 9.17
CA ASP A 437 22.92 21.49 9.69
C ASP A 437 21.83 21.03 8.71
N LEU A 438 20.95 20.16 9.18
CA LEU A 438 19.85 19.57 8.39
C LEU A 438 18.49 20.19 8.71
N SER A 439 18.41 21.13 9.64
CA SER A 439 17.14 21.69 10.13
C SER A 439 16.28 22.32 9.04
N THR A 440 16.89 23.12 8.15
CA THR A 440 16.18 23.73 7.01
C THR A 440 15.76 22.69 5.98
N TRP A 441 16.63 21.72 5.68
CA TRP A 441 16.33 20.64 4.75
C TRP A 441 15.15 19.81 5.26
N ALA A 442 15.21 19.39 6.51
CA ALA A 442 14.19 18.59 7.18
C ALA A 442 12.81 19.30 7.19
N ARG A 443 12.78 20.59 7.56
CA ARG A 443 11.56 21.38 7.53
C ARG A 443 10.93 21.40 6.14
N LEU A 444 11.71 21.70 5.10
CA LEU A 444 11.19 21.84 3.72
C LEU A 444 10.74 20.50 3.11
N TRP A 445 11.43 19.41 3.41
CA TRP A 445 11.15 18.12 2.81
C TRP A 445 10.18 17.26 3.59
N LEU A 446 10.21 17.34 4.93
CA LEU A 446 9.43 16.45 5.79
C LEU A 446 8.23 17.13 6.43
N GLN A 447 8.30 18.45 6.73
CA GLN A 447 7.25 19.15 7.46
C GLN A 447 6.39 20.07 6.56
N GLU A 448 6.66 20.15 5.26
CA GLU A 448 5.86 20.92 4.32
C GLU A 448 5.26 20.00 3.24
N ALA A 449 3.96 20.21 2.95
CA ALA A 449 3.18 19.39 2.03
C ALA A 449 3.44 19.72 0.55
N GLY A 450 2.91 18.88 -0.34
CA GLY A 450 2.84 19.10 -1.78
C GLY A 450 4.14 18.82 -2.53
N VAL A 451 4.07 18.89 -3.86
CA VAL A 451 5.17 18.65 -4.79
C VAL A 451 5.38 19.85 -5.73
N THR A 452 6.64 20.19 -6.00
CA THR A 452 6.99 21.24 -6.98
C THR A 452 7.21 20.66 -8.37
N THR A 453 7.16 21.52 -9.38
CA THR A 453 7.43 21.16 -10.77
C THR A 453 8.75 21.77 -11.23
N LEU A 454 9.61 20.97 -11.83
CA LEU A 454 10.85 21.39 -12.45
C LEU A 454 10.64 21.54 -13.96
N ARG A 455 10.80 22.74 -14.47
CA ARG A 455 10.59 23.06 -15.89
C ARG A 455 11.83 23.68 -16.51
N PRO A 456 12.41 23.09 -17.58
CA PRO A 456 13.53 23.69 -18.30
C PRO A 456 13.05 24.82 -19.18
N ARG A 457 13.82 25.90 -19.21
CA ARG A 457 13.69 27.01 -20.15
C ARG A 457 15.05 27.27 -20.80
N LEU A 458 15.14 27.05 -22.11
CA LEU A 458 16.38 27.18 -22.84
C LEU A 458 16.20 27.97 -24.15
N GLU A 459 17.27 28.60 -24.55
CA GLU A 459 17.39 29.30 -25.85
C GLU A 459 18.54 28.70 -26.63
N VAL A 460 18.37 28.56 -27.93
CA VAL A 460 19.40 28.07 -28.87
C VAL A 460 19.61 29.07 -29.98
N ASP A 461 20.83 29.16 -30.47
CA ASP A 461 21.14 29.99 -31.65
C ASP A 461 20.77 29.24 -32.96
N GLU A 462 21.01 29.92 -34.10
CA GLU A 462 20.73 29.38 -35.46
C GLU A 462 21.56 28.11 -35.77
N GLN A 463 22.64 27.85 -35.04
CA GLN A 463 23.50 26.67 -35.17
C GLN A 463 23.07 25.54 -34.22
N GLY A 464 22.02 25.74 -33.42
CA GLY A 464 21.55 24.78 -32.45
C GLY A 464 22.41 24.72 -31.18
N ILE A 465 23.21 25.76 -30.90
CA ILE A 465 24.02 25.88 -29.69
C ILE A 465 23.17 26.50 -28.58
N ILE A 466 23.18 25.90 -27.40
CA ILE A 466 22.47 26.41 -26.23
C ILE A 466 23.13 27.73 -25.78
N THR A 467 22.38 28.82 -25.85
CA THR A 467 22.85 30.16 -25.44
C THR A 467 22.39 30.54 -24.03
N SER A 468 21.31 29.94 -23.56
CA SER A 468 20.78 30.11 -22.21
C SER A 468 20.09 28.83 -21.79
N PHE A 469 20.32 28.41 -20.53
CA PHE A 469 19.56 27.33 -19.92
C PHE A 469 19.27 27.65 -18.44
N VAL A 470 17.99 27.66 -18.09
CA VAL A 470 17.50 27.89 -16.74
C VAL A 470 16.54 26.75 -16.39
N LEU A 471 16.68 26.21 -15.19
CA LEU A 471 15.72 25.28 -14.60
C LEU A 471 14.85 26.05 -13.60
N ASP A 472 13.59 26.25 -13.94
CA ASP A 472 12.61 26.89 -13.08
C ASP A 472 11.97 25.85 -12.16
N GLN A 473 11.80 26.22 -10.89
CA GLN A 473 11.03 25.45 -9.90
C GLN A 473 9.71 26.17 -9.64
N GLU A 474 8.60 25.53 -10.00
CA GLU A 474 7.25 26.09 -9.95
C GLU A 474 6.44 25.45 -8.83
N ILE A 475 5.60 26.27 -8.18
CA ILE A 475 4.57 25.78 -7.24
C ILE A 475 3.27 25.68 -8.05
N PRO A 476 2.66 24.47 -8.18
CA PRO A 476 1.38 24.33 -8.87
C PRO A 476 0.29 25.19 -8.23
N ALA A 477 -0.59 25.77 -9.06
CA ALA A 477 -1.67 26.64 -8.58
C ALA A 477 -2.58 25.89 -7.58
N GLY A 478 -2.82 26.50 -6.42
CA GLY A 478 -3.63 25.91 -5.36
C GLY A 478 -2.91 24.86 -4.50
N SER A 479 -1.66 24.50 -4.84
CA SER A 479 -0.85 23.57 -4.04
C SER A 479 -0.29 24.29 -2.79
N PRO A 480 -0.23 23.61 -1.64
CA PRO A 480 0.47 24.09 -0.45
C PRO A 480 1.99 23.95 -0.53
N ALA A 481 2.55 23.52 -1.68
CA ALA A 481 3.97 23.23 -1.84
C ALA A 481 4.84 24.47 -1.60
N SER A 482 6.07 24.22 -1.12
CA SER A 482 7.13 25.19 -0.96
C SER A 482 8.29 24.89 -1.89
N LEU A 483 9.06 25.92 -2.28
CA LEU A 483 10.32 25.71 -3.00
C LEU A 483 11.31 24.93 -2.13
N ARG A 484 11.91 23.92 -2.71
CA ARG A 484 12.83 22.99 -2.03
C ARG A 484 14.18 22.94 -2.70
N PRO A 485 15.28 22.71 -1.98
CA PRO A 485 16.56 22.40 -2.60
C PRO A 485 16.52 20.99 -3.20
N HIS A 486 16.95 20.86 -4.47
CA HIS A 486 17.04 19.58 -5.14
C HIS A 486 18.46 19.31 -5.62
N ARG A 487 18.87 18.04 -5.62
CA ARG A 487 19.99 17.54 -6.42
C ARG A 487 19.41 16.88 -7.65
N VAL A 488 19.73 17.37 -8.85
CA VAL A 488 19.11 16.95 -10.10
C VAL A 488 20.18 16.56 -11.10
N ALA A 489 20.01 15.41 -11.75
CA ALA A 489 20.74 15.09 -12.97
C ALA A 489 19.96 15.58 -14.19
N ILE A 490 20.65 16.17 -15.14
CA ILE A 490 20.14 16.55 -16.45
C ILE A 490 20.85 15.69 -17.49
N GLY A 491 20.09 14.84 -18.19
CA GLY A 491 20.60 13.99 -19.26
C GLY A 491 20.30 14.58 -20.64
N GLY A 492 21.32 14.69 -21.47
CA GLY A 492 21.17 14.97 -22.90
C GLY A 492 21.20 13.66 -23.71
N TYR A 493 20.17 13.40 -24.50
CA TYR A 493 20.08 12.22 -25.35
C TYR A 493 20.13 12.62 -26.82
N ALA A 494 20.95 11.92 -27.57
CA ALA A 494 21.10 12.16 -29.01
C ALA A 494 20.85 10.85 -29.81
N MET A 495 20.20 10.99 -30.96
CA MET A 495 19.95 9.88 -31.87
C MET A 495 21.26 9.49 -32.55
N ASP A 496 21.64 8.22 -32.41
CA ASP A 496 22.82 7.67 -33.10
C ASP A 496 22.51 7.32 -34.58
N ALA A 497 23.55 6.89 -35.30
CA ALA A 497 23.42 6.49 -36.70
C ALA A 497 22.52 5.25 -36.92
N ASN A 498 22.21 4.49 -35.86
CA ASN A 498 21.35 3.30 -35.87
C ASN A 498 19.92 3.61 -35.45
N GLY A 499 19.60 4.87 -35.20
CA GLY A 499 18.28 5.29 -34.74
C GLY A 499 18.02 4.97 -33.25
N LYS A 500 19.06 4.93 -32.41
CA LYS A 500 18.98 4.74 -30.97
C LYS A 500 19.26 6.06 -30.24
N LEU A 501 18.48 6.32 -29.20
CA LEU A 501 18.70 7.44 -28.30
C LEU A 501 19.63 7.03 -27.18
N GLU A 502 20.85 7.56 -27.22
CA GLU A 502 21.89 7.30 -26.23
C GLU A 502 22.20 8.58 -25.45
N ARG A 503 22.51 8.42 -24.14
CA ARG A 503 22.89 9.53 -23.29
C ARG A 503 24.24 10.08 -23.70
N SER A 504 24.27 11.24 -24.34
CA SER A 504 25.46 11.91 -24.83
C SER A 504 26.10 12.85 -23.79
N THR A 505 25.31 13.36 -22.88
CA THR A 505 25.72 14.33 -21.85
C THR A 505 24.98 14.07 -20.56
N ARG A 506 25.64 14.25 -19.40
CA ARG A 506 25.05 14.19 -18.07
C ARG A 506 25.72 15.23 -17.17
N VAL A 507 24.91 16.10 -16.58
CA VAL A 507 25.37 17.05 -15.57
C VAL A 507 24.51 16.94 -14.33
N GLU A 508 25.13 17.14 -13.17
CA GLU A 508 24.40 17.25 -11.90
C GLU A 508 24.48 18.66 -11.37
N ILE A 509 23.34 19.19 -10.97
CA ILE A 509 23.24 20.54 -10.42
C ILE A 509 22.47 20.51 -9.09
N ASP A 510 22.74 21.49 -8.25
CA ASP A 510 21.91 21.83 -7.12
C ASP A 510 20.92 22.91 -7.55
N VAL A 511 19.62 22.63 -7.36
CA VAL A 511 18.53 23.57 -7.61
C VAL A 511 18.17 24.23 -6.29
N ASP A 512 18.20 25.56 -6.26
CA ASP A 512 17.79 26.34 -5.09
C ASP A 512 16.96 27.55 -5.50
N GLY A 513 15.86 27.75 -4.80
CA GLY A 513 14.91 28.82 -5.10
C GLY A 513 14.08 28.57 -6.37
N ALA A 514 13.53 29.65 -6.92
CA ALA A 514 12.56 29.58 -8.04
C ALA A 514 13.20 29.35 -9.41
N SER A 515 14.49 29.68 -9.57
CA SER A 515 15.20 29.56 -10.86
C SER A 515 16.68 29.30 -10.64
N THR A 516 17.23 28.31 -11.32
CA THR A 516 18.65 27.97 -11.27
C THR A 516 19.23 27.99 -12.68
N VAL A 517 20.35 28.70 -12.87
CA VAL A 517 21.06 28.74 -14.15
C VAL A 517 21.89 27.48 -14.33
N VAL A 518 21.74 26.81 -15.45
CA VAL A 518 22.49 25.60 -15.84
C VAL A 518 23.61 26.01 -16.77
N SER A 519 24.69 26.54 -16.21
CA SER A 519 25.86 27.06 -16.98
C SER A 519 26.61 25.94 -17.69
N GLU A 520 26.57 24.73 -17.20
CA GLU A 520 27.32 23.56 -17.65
C GLU A 520 26.95 23.13 -19.08
N LEU A 521 25.75 23.46 -19.54
CA LEU A 521 25.25 23.11 -20.86
C LEU A 521 25.28 24.29 -21.82
N VAL A 522 25.56 25.53 -21.38
CA VAL A 522 25.68 26.70 -22.23
C VAL A 522 26.92 26.60 -23.10
N GLY A 523 26.77 26.88 -24.41
CA GLY A 523 27.82 26.74 -25.42
C GLY A 523 27.97 25.34 -26.02
N SER A 524 27.17 24.36 -25.58
CA SER A 524 27.13 23.00 -26.16
C SER A 524 26.00 22.89 -27.21
N PRO A 525 26.14 21.96 -28.19
CA PRO A 525 25.03 21.63 -29.07
C PRO A 525 23.83 21.09 -28.29
N ARG A 526 22.61 21.53 -28.65
CA ARG A 526 21.39 21.00 -28.08
C ARG A 526 21.21 19.53 -28.46
N PRO A 527 21.08 18.60 -27.51
CA PRO A 527 20.73 17.20 -27.79
C PRO A 527 19.28 17.10 -28.31
N ASP A 528 18.90 15.94 -28.87
CA ASP A 528 17.53 15.73 -29.36
C ASP A 528 16.51 15.75 -28.22
N VAL A 529 16.88 15.16 -27.06
CA VAL A 529 16.06 15.19 -25.83
C VAL A 529 16.91 15.67 -24.66
N ILE A 530 16.37 16.60 -23.88
CA ILE A 530 16.88 17.01 -22.57
C ILE A 530 15.94 16.44 -21.51
N LEU A 531 16.45 15.50 -20.72
CA LEU A 531 15.69 14.83 -19.68
C LEU A 531 16.08 15.40 -18.32
N ILE A 532 15.12 16.05 -17.65
CA ILE A 532 15.29 16.58 -16.30
C ILE A 532 15.05 15.46 -15.29
N ASN A 533 15.82 15.47 -14.19
CA ASN A 533 15.84 14.41 -13.19
C ASN A 533 16.22 13.03 -13.79
N ASP A 534 17.12 13.03 -14.74
CA ASP A 534 17.73 11.80 -15.25
C ASP A 534 18.34 11.00 -14.08
N ASP A 535 18.26 9.67 -14.13
CA ASP A 535 18.59 8.76 -13.00
C ASP A 535 17.68 8.91 -11.75
N ASP A 536 16.62 9.70 -11.80
CA ASP A 536 15.56 9.85 -10.77
C ASP A 536 16.04 10.22 -9.35
N LEU A 537 16.95 11.21 -9.27
CA LEU A 537 17.65 11.58 -8.03
C LEU A 537 16.78 12.34 -7.01
N THR A 538 15.65 12.93 -7.43
CA THR A 538 14.83 13.77 -6.56
C THR A 538 13.33 13.47 -6.70
N TYR A 539 12.55 13.97 -5.76
CA TYR A 539 11.09 13.94 -5.80
C TYR A 539 10.56 15.29 -6.28
N ALA A 540 10.13 15.37 -7.52
CA ALA A 540 9.53 16.53 -8.13
C ALA A 540 8.78 16.12 -9.40
N LYS A 541 7.72 16.85 -9.75
CA LYS A 541 7.15 16.74 -11.10
C LYS A 541 8.15 17.30 -12.09
N VAL A 542 8.31 16.63 -13.23
CA VAL A 542 9.23 17.03 -14.26
C VAL A 542 8.47 17.47 -15.49
N ARG A 543 8.93 18.55 -16.14
CA ARG A 543 8.52 18.93 -17.48
C ARG A 543 9.69 18.79 -18.44
N LEU A 544 9.36 18.39 -19.64
CA LEU A 544 10.29 18.50 -20.77
C LEU A 544 10.04 19.82 -21.48
N ASP A 545 11.06 20.40 -22.11
CA ASP A 545 10.83 21.47 -23.07
C ASP A 545 10.05 20.92 -24.29
N GLU A 546 9.33 21.79 -25.00
CA GLU A 546 8.42 21.40 -26.09
C GLU A 546 9.10 20.51 -27.14
N ALA A 547 10.33 20.88 -27.57
CA ALA A 547 11.05 20.11 -28.56
C ALA A 547 11.51 18.73 -28.05
N SER A 548 11.94 18.64 -26.78
CA SER A 548 12.28 17.37 -26.13
C SER A 548 11.06 16.48 -25.95
N ALA A 549 9.91 17.04 -25.54
CA ALA A 549 8.68 16.30 -25.38
C ALA A 549 8.17 15.71 -26.70
N ASP A 550 8.13 16.55 -27.76
CA ASP A 550 7.71 16.14 -29.09
C ASP A 550 8.63 15.07 -29.68
N PHE A 551 9.96 15.25 -29.55
CA PHE A 551 10.93 14.28 -30.05
C PHE A 551 10.86 12.96 -29.25
N ALA A 552 10.84 13.03 -27.92
CA ALA A 552 10.80 11.83 -27.06
C ALA A 552 9.55 10.98 -27.31
N LEU A 553 8.37 11.61 -27.41
CA LEU A 553 7.12 10.88 -27.67
C LEU A 553 7.07 10.25 -29.06
N LYS A 554 7.62 10.92 -30.09
CA LYS A 554 7.71 10.36 -31.44
C LYS A 554 8.74 9.25 -31.60
N HIS A 555 9.75 9.23 -30.74
CA HIS A 555 10.87 8.29 -30.82
C HIS A 555 11.04 7.49 -29.51
N ILE A 556 9.94 7.25 -28.81
CA ILE A 556 9.96 6.62 -27.48
C ILE A 556 10.61 5.21 -27.50
N THR A 557 10.48 4.50 -28.59
CA THR A 557 11.09 3.18 -28.81
C THR A 557 12.60 3.24 -29.04
N ALA A 558 13.14 4.43 -29.30
CA ALA A 558 14.57 4.62 -29.55
C ALA A 558 15.40 4.64 -28.25
N PHE A 559 14.83 4.94 -27.11
CA PHE A 559 15.55 4.85 -25.83
C PHE A 559 15.99 3.42 -25.55
N THR A 560 17.28 3.23 -25.32
CA THR A 560 17.87 1.90 -25.10
C THR A 560 17.67 1.35 -23.70
N ALA A 561 17.53 2.23 -22.69
CA ALA A 561 17.29 1.87 -21.30
C ALA A 561 15.83 2.14 -20.87
N SER A 562 15.33 1.34 -19.92
CA SER A 562 13.95 1.45 -19.41
C SER A 562 13.74 2.69 -18.55
N LEU A 563 14.66 3.02 -17.63
CA LEU A 563 14.50 4.14 -16.71
C LEU A 563 14.34 5.51 -17.42
N PRO A 564 15.22 5.95 -18.36
CA PRO A 564 15.01 7.22 -19.05
C PRO A 564 13.75 7.23 -19.90
N ARG A 565 13.35 6.09 -20.52
CA ARG A 565 12.07 5.94 -21.21
C ARG A 565 10.91 6.15 -20.25
N SER A 566 10.97 5.54 -19.07
CA SER A 566 9.94 5.65 -18.02
C SER A 566 9.84 7.07 -17.48
N ILE A 567 10.96 7.79 -17.29
CA ILE A 567 10.95 9.20 -16.84
C ILE A 567 10.33 10.09 -17.90
N ALA A 568 10.66 9.91 -19.19
CA ALA A 568 10.05 10.67 -20.27
C ALA A 568 8.53 10.45 -20.35
N LEU A 569 8.09 9.21 -20.23
CA LEU A 569 6.66 8.85 -20.20
C LEU A 569 5.94 9.34 -18.93
N ALA A 570 6.61 9.30 -17.77
CA ALA A 570 6.06 9.85 -16.54
C ALA A 570 5.89 11.36 -16.61
N SER A 571 6.87 12.08 -17.19
CA SER A 571 6.74 13.51 -17.45
C SER A 571 5.55 13.83 -18.36
N ALA A 572 5.41 13.11 -19.48
CA ALA A 572 4.28 13.28 -20.38
C ALA A 572 2.95 12.91 -19.72
N TRP A 573 2.91 11.88 -18.90
CA TRP A 573 1.73 11.48 -18.13
C TRP A 573 1.29 12.56 -17.15
N ASP A 574 2.24 13.19 -16.44
CA ASP A 574 1.92 14.31 -15.55
C ASP A 574 1.39 15.52 -16.34
N MET A 575 1.90 15.76 -17.55
CA MET A 575 1.36 16.80 -18.44
C MET A 575 -0.07 16.50 -18.89
N VAL A 576 -0.43 15.22 -19.13
CA VAL A 576 -1.82 14.80 -19.40
C VAL A 576 -2.70 15.06 -18.18
N ARG A 577 -2.25 14.67 -16.99
CA ARG A 577 -3.00 14.84 -15.73
C ARG A 577 -3.23 16.32 -15.38
N ASP A 578 -2.29 17.18 -15.75
CA ASP A 578 -2.40 18.62 -15.52
C ASP A 578 -3.06 19.38 -16.71
N ALA A 579 -3.60 18.63 -17.69
CA ALA A 579 -4.24 19.18 -18.87
C ALA A 579 -3.33 20.11 -19.71
N GLU A 580 -2.01 19.87 -19.70
CA GLU A 580 -1.04 20.59 -20.54
C GLU A 580 -0.93 19.96 -21.95
N ILE A 581 -1.12 18.64 -22.05
CA ILE A 581 -1.24 17.93 -23.34
C ILE A 581 -2.47 17.01 -23.32
N SER A 582 -3.00 16.68 -24.51
CA SER A 582 -4.15 15.81 -24.59
C SER A 582 -3.81 14.34 -24.32
N ALA A 583 -4.75 13.60 -23.74
CA ALA A 583 -4.65 12.16 -23.56
C ALA A 583 -4.49 11.41 -24.92
N ALA A 584 -5.08 11.94 -25.99
CA ALA A 584 -4.97 11.40 -27.33
C ALA A 584 -3.53 11.52 -27.89
N GLN A 585 -2.75 12.54 -27.50
CA GLN A 585 -1.34 12.68 -27.89
C GLN A 585 -0.42 11.69 -27.16
N PHE A 586 -0.74 11.37 -25.90
CA PHE A 586 0.04 10.44 -25.10
C PHE A 586 -0.15 8.96 -25.53
N LEU A 587 -1.38 8.57 -25.89
CA LEU A 587 -1.74 7.17 -26.13
C LEU A 587 -0.87 6.45 -27.17
N PRO A 588 -0.55 7.02 -28.34
CA PRO A 588 0.32 6.37 -29.33
C PRO A 588 1.72 6.05 -28.75
N ALA A 589 2.33 7.00 -28.06
CA ALA A 589 3.65 6.78 -27.45
C ALA A 589 3.64 5.68 -26.37
N ALA A 590 2.57 5.62 -25.57
CA ALA A 590 2.40 4.56 -24.57
C ALA A 590 2.25 3.18 -25.22
N LEU A 591 1.47 3.06 -26.29
CA LEU A 591 1.31 1.81 -27.05
C LEU A 591 2.61 1.42 -27.79
N GLU A 592 3.33 2.37 -28.38
CA GLU A 592 4.61 2.11 -29.02
C GLU A 592 5.67 1.67 -27.99
N ALA A 593 5.73 2.30 -26.81
CA ALA A 593 6.64 1.91 -25.75
C ALA A 593 6.45 0.45 -25.34
N LEU A 594 5.21 -0.05 -25.27
CA LEU A 594 4.89 -1.44 -24.98
C LEU A 594 5.49 -2.43 -25.98
N SER A 595 5.84 -2.02 -27.20
CA SER A 595 6.44 -2.89 -28.22
C SER A 595 7.90 -3.23 -27.94
N VAL A 596 8.60 -2.43 -27.14
CA VAL A 596 10.03 -2.58 -26.82
C VAL A 596 10.30 -2.77 -25.33
N GLU A 597 9.28 -2.52 -24.48
CA GLU A 597 9.45 -2.61 -23.04
C GLU A 597 9.38 -4.06 -22.57
N THR A 598 10.35 -4.43 -21.71
CA THR A 598 10.45 -5.77 -21.13
C THR A 598 10.44 -5.75 -19.60
N HIS A 599 10.60 -4.58 -18.98
CA HIS A 599 10.53 -4.43 -17.55
C HIS A 599 9.08 -4.59 -17.09
N SER A 600 8.79 -5.65 -16.33
CA SER A 600 7.43 -6.08 -16.01
C SER A 600 6.58 -4.99 -15.35
N SER A 601 7.15 -4.26 -14.39
CA SER A 601 6.47 -3.19 -13.66
C SER A 601 6.19 -1.98 -14.57
N VAL A 602 7.09 -1.66 -15.52
CA VAL A 602 6.87 -0.60 -16.51
C VAL A 602 5.76 -0.98 -17.49
N VAL A 603 5.75 -2.23 -17.99
CA VAL A 603 4.66 -2.76 -18.83
C VAL A 603 3.32 -2.64 -18.11
N ARG A 604 3.27 -3.09 -16.85
CA ARG A 604 2.07 -2.98 -16.01
C ARG A 604 1.60 -1.53 -15.84
N GLY A 605 2.53 -0.63 -15.53
CA GLY A 605 2.23 0.81 -15.36
C GLY A 605 1.73 1.47 -16.64
N LEU A 606 2.29 1.13 -17.80
CA LEU A 606 1.84 1.64 -19.10
C LEU A 606 0.44 1.12 -19.46
N ILE A 607 0.17 -0.16 -19.25
CA ILE A 607 -1.17 -0.74 -19.47
C ILE A 607 -2.22 -0.04 -18.60
N ALA A 608 -1.92 0.26 -17.34
CA ALA A 608 -2.81 1.00 -16.47
C ALA A 608 -3.07 2.43 -16.98
N LYS A 609 -2.03 3.13 -17.48
CA LYS A 609 -2.17 4.47 -18.08
C LYS A 609 -3.01 4.42 -19.36
N VAL A 610 -2.80 3.41 -20.25
CA VAL A 610 -3.64 3.19 -21.44
C VAL A 610 -5.11 3.02 -21.02
N ALA A 611 -5.40 2.18 -20.02
CA ALA A 611 -6.76 1.96 -19.53
C ALA A 611 -7.38 3.26 -18.99
N THR A 612 -6.63 4.07 -18.24
CA THR A 612 -7.08 5.38 -17.73
C THR A 612 -7.38 6.35 -18.86
N VAL A 613 -6.51 6.42 -19.87
CA VAL A 613 -6.73 7.29 -21.04
C VAL A 613 -8.05 6.94 -21.73
N VAL A 614 -8.22 5.68 -22.14
CA VAL A 614 -9.39 5.28 -22.94
C VAL A 614 -10.68 5.17 -22.11
N GLY A 615 -10.56 4.93 -20.80
CA GLY A 615 -11.71 4.78 -19.91
C GLY A 615 -12.20 6.08 -19.26
N LEU A 616 -11.29 7.05 -19.04
CA LEU A 616 -11.58 8.24 -18.24
C LEU A 616 -11.19 9.57 -18.91
N TYR A 617 -9.96 9.71 -19.41
CA TYR A 617 -9.40 11.01 -19.80
C TYR A 617 -9.80 11.47 -21.20
N LEU A 618 -10.27 10.57 -22.04
CA LEU A 618 -10.89 10.95 -23.31
C LEU A 618 -12.36 11.33 -23.12
N PRO A 619 -12.90 12.31 -23.89
CA PRO A 619 -14.32 12.62 -23.90
C PRO A 619 -15.15 11.35 -24.17
N PRO A 620 -16.31 11.16 -23.50
CA PRO A 620 -17.14 9.96 -23.68
C PRO A 620 -17.48 9.67 -25.14
N THR A 621 -17.64 10.70 -25.97
CA THR A 621 -17.95 10.59 -27.41
C THR A 621 -16.83 9.96 -28.25
N GLN A 622 -15.59 10.01 -27.78
CA GLN A 622 -14.41 9.49 -28.48
C GLN A 622 -13.97 8.12 -27.92
N ARG A 623 -14.32 7.77 -26.67
CA ARG A 623 -13.77 6.61 -25.96
C ARG A 623 -13.86 5.31 -26.75
N LEU A 624 -15.00 5.02 -27.41
CA LEU A 624 -15.20 3.75 -28.10
C LEU A 624 -14.21 3.55 -29.27
N GLU A 625 -13.88 4.61 -30.01
CA GLU A 625 -12.90 4.57 -31.11
C GLU A 625 -11.51 4.23 -30.56
N TYR A 626 -11.11 4.91 -29.49
CA TYR A 626 -9.80 4.70 -28.88
C TYR A 626 -9.69 3.37 -28.13
N ILE A 627 -10.77 2.86 -27.51
CA ILE A 627 -10.82 1.52 -26.92
C ILE A 627 -10.61 0.47 -28.03
N GLU A 628 -11.31 0.59 -29.16
CA GLU A 628 -11.12 -0.32 -30.29
C GLU A 628 -9.69 -0.31 -30.82
N HIS A 629 -9.10 0.89 -30.93
CA HIS A 629 -7.72 1.06 -31.36
C HIS A 629 -6.74 0.42 -30.37
N ALA A 630 -6.86 0.72 -29.08
CA ALA A 630 -6.03 0.14 -28.03
C ALA A 630 -6.15 -1.38 -27.97
N ALA A 631 -7.36 -1.94 -28.00
CA ALA A 631 -7.58 -3.37 -28.01
C ALA A 631 -6.92 -4.08 -29.21
N ARG A 632 -6.96 -3.45 -30.39
CA ARG A 632 -6.30 -3.96 -31.61
C ARG A 632 -4.78 -3.95 -31.45
N ALA A 633 -4.21 -2.82 -31.01
CA ALA A 633 -2.78 -2.66 -30.78
C ALA A 633 -2.28 -3.65 -29.72
N LEU A 634 -2.93 -3.74 -28.57
CA LEU A 634 -2.56 -4.67 -27.48
C LEU A 634 -2.64 -6.15 -27.93
N ALA A 635 -3.65 -6.52 -28.72
CA ALA A 635 -3.75 -7.88 -29.23
C ALA A 635 -2.66 -8.21 -30.26
N GLN A 636 -2.27 -7.24 -31.09
CA GLN A 636 -1.15 -7.38 -32.02
C GLN A 636 0.18 -7.52 -31.26
N LEU A 637 0.42 -6.66 -30.28
CA LEU A 637 1.61 -6.72 -29.42
C LEU A 637 1.69 -8.05 -28.65
N ALA A 638 0.56 -8.58 -28.16
CA ALA A 638 0.51 -9.91 -27.54
C ALA A 638 0.88 -11.04 -28.50
N GLN A 639 0.56 -10.91 -29.80
CA GLN A 639 0.95 -11.88 -30.82
C GLN A 639 2.44 -11.77 -31.20
N GLU A 640 3.00 -10.56 -31.20
CA GLU A 640 4.39 -10.28 -31.55
C GLU A 640 5.36 -10.51 -30.39
N ALA A 641 4.85 -10.47 -29.15
CA ALA A 641 5.65 -10.73 -27.95
C ALA A 641 6.20 -12.16 -27.96
N THR A 642 7.36 -12.36 -27.31
CA THR A 642 7.96 -13.70 -27.17
C THR A 642 6.94 -14.68 -26.58
N PRO A 643 6.64 -15.79 -27.25
CA PRO A 643 5.67 -16.77 -26.77
C PRO A 643 5.97 -17.23 -25.34
N GLY A 644 4.98 -17.17 -24.48
CA GLY A 644 5.10 -17.54 -23.07
C GLY A 644 5.86 -16.52 -22.21
N SER A 645 6.18 -15.31 -22.72
CA SER A 645 6.82 -14.26 -21.92
C SER A 645 5.84 -13.62 -20.93
N ASP A 646 6.40 -12.94 -19.94
CA ASP A 646 5.66 -12.11 -19.00
C ASP A 646 4.90 -10.98 -19.71
N THR A 647 5.57 -10.28 -20.60
CA THR A 647 4.98 -9.22 -21.44
C THR A 647 3.79 -9.74 -22.25
N GLN A 648 3.90 -10.94 -22.86
CA GLN A 648 2.78 -11.56 -23.59
C GLN A 648 1.55 -11.75 -22.68
N LEU A 649 1.75 -12.28 -21.47
CA LEU A 649 0.67 -12.49 -20.51
C LEU A 649 -0.03 -11.19 -20.16
N GLN A 650 0.73 -10.13 -19.85
CA GLN A 650 0.19 -8.81 -19.51
C GLN A 650 -0.59 -8.20 -20.68
N LEU A 651 -0.03 -8.24 -21.89
CA LEU A 651 -0.67 -7.71 -23.10
C LEU A 651 -1.93 -8.48 -23.48
N ALA A 652 -1.94 -9.81 -23.32
CA ALA A 652 -3.13 -10.63 -23.57
C ALA A 652 -4.28 -10.29 -22.60
N LYS A 653 -3.98 -10.14 -21.32
CA LYS A 653 -4.95 -9.67 -20.31
C LYS A 653 -5.51 -8.28 -20.67
N ALA A 654 -4.64 -7.35 -21.04
CA ALA A 654 -5.02 -6.00 -21.43
C ALA A 654 -5.87 -5.99 -22.70
N ALA A 655 -5.52 -6.77 -23.72
CA ALA A 655 -6.29 -6.92 -24.96
C ALA A 655 -7.69 -7.48 -24.68
N ALA A 656 -7.82 -8.45 -23.79
CA ALA A 656 -9.10 -9.03 -23.39
C ALA A 656 -9.99 -7.99 -22.67
N ALA A 657 -9.40 -7.24 -21.73
CA ALA A 657 -10.10 -6.22 -20.96
C ALA A 657 -10.68 -5.09 -21.84
N HIS A 658 -10.01 -4.78 -22.97
CA HIS A 658 -10.43 -3.71 -23.89
C HIS A 658 -11.15 -4.23 -25.15
N ALA A 659 -11.32 -5.55 -25.36
CA ALA A 659 -11.98 -6.09 -26.56
C ALA A 659 -13.39 -5.52 -26.74
N LEU A 660 -13.66 -4.86 -27.87
CA LEU A 660 -14.91 -4.11 -28.13
C LEU A 660 -15.70 -4.68 -29.30
N THR A 661 -15.06 -4.91 -30.44
CA THR A 661 -15.76 -5.43 -31.63
C THR A 661 -16.03 -6.93 -31.55
N GLY A 662 -16.98 -7.41 -32.36
CA GLY A 662 -17.27 -8.84 -32.40
C GLY A 662 -16.03 -9.70 -32.71
N GLU A 663 -15.14 -9.26 -33.62
CA GLU A 663 -13.90 -9.96 -33.93
C GLU A 663 -12.95 -10.02 -32.71
N GLN A 664 -12.77 -8.90 -32.01
CA GLN A 664 -11.93 -8.83 -30.82
C GLN A 664 -12.46 -9.73 -29.71
N ILE A 665 -13.78 -9.69 -29.47
CA ILE A 665 -14.45 -10.53 -28.47
C ILE A 665 -14.32 -12.02 -28.81
N GLU A 666 -14.57 -12.42 -30.08
CA GLU A 666 -14.43 -13.81 -30.49
C GLU A 666 -12.98 -14.33 -30.43
N ARG A 667 -12.00 -13.44 -30.60
CA ARG A 667 -10.57 -13.77 -30.33
C ARG A 667 -10.37 -14.15 -28.86
N VAL A 668 -10.91 -13.37 -27.92
CA VAL A 668 -10.84 -13.66 -26.48
C VAL A 668 -11.59 -14.95 -26.14
N VAL A 669 -12.75 -15.22 -26.80
CA VAL A 669 -13.44 -16.51 -26.68
C VAL A 669 -12.54 -17.66 -27.11
N GLY A 670 -11.84 -17.51 -28.26
CA GLY A 670 -10.91 -18.51 -28.77
C GLY A 670 -9.74 -18.80 -27.82
N TRP A 671 -9.25 -17.78 -27.10
CA TRP A 671 -8.26 -17.97 -26.04
C TRP A 671 -8.87 -18.71 -24.85
N PHE A 672 -10.06 -18.29 -24.40
CA PHE A 672 -10.75 -18.86 -23.23
C PHE A 672 -11.10 -20.34 -23.40
N ASP A 673 -11.58 -20.76 -24.56
CA ASP A 673 -12.04 -22.14 -24.82
C ASP A 673 -11.00 -23.00 -25.57
N GLY A 674 -9.87 -22.41 -25.96
CA GLY A 674 -8.80 -23.08 -26.67
C GLY A 674 -9.08 -23.35 -28.15
N SER A 675 -10.17 -22.82 -28.73
CA SER A 675 -10.51 -23.00 -30.14
C SER A 675 -9.59 -22.20 -31.09
N ALA A 676 -9.01 -21.11 -30.60
CA ALA A 676 -8.01 -20.32 -31.32
C ALA A 676 -6.96 -19.80 -30.29
N PRO A 677 -6.07 -20.68 -29.78
CA PRO A 677 -5.12 -20.32 -28.75
C PRO A 677 -4.08 -19.35 -29.27
N LEU A 678 -3.62 -18.43 -28.40
CA LEU A 678 -2.42 -17.63 -28.64
C LEU A 678 -1.18 -18.49 -28.35
N GLU A 679 -0.25 -18.59 -29.29
CA GLU A 679 0.97 -19.40 -29.11
C GLU A 679 1.75 -18.94 -27.86
N GLY A 680 2.10 -19.89 -26.99
CA GLY A 680 2.82 -19.64 -25.74
C GLY A 680 1.96 -19.20 -24.57
N LEU A 681 0.71 -18.77 -24.80
CA LEU A 681 -0.18 -18.35 -23.70
C LEU A 681 -0.83 -19.59 -23.06
N VAL A 682 -0.43 -19.87 -21.82
CA VAL A 682 -1.06 -20.91 -21.00
C VAL A 682 -2.24 -20.29 -20.24
N VAL A 683 -3.45 -20.77 -20.52
CA VAL A 683 -4.67 -20.31 -19.84
C VAL A 683 -4.86 -21.18 -18.58
N ASP A 684 -4.19 -20.75 -17.51
CA ASP A 684 -4.35 -21.29 -16.17
C ASP A 684 -5.64 -20.81 -15.50
N GLN A 685 -5.85 -21.15 -14.24
CA GLN A 685 -7.11 -20.84 -13.54
C GLN A 685 -7.35 -19.34 -13.40
N ASP A 686 -6.30 -18.55 -13.07
CA ASP A 686 -6.45 -17.12 -12.86
C ASP A 686 -6.61 -16.34 -14.18
N LEU A 687 -5.82 -16.68 -15.21
CA LEU A 687 -6.02 -16.09 -16.53
C LEU A 687 -7.41 -16.44 -17.09
N ARG A 688 -7.89 -17.64 -16.81
CA ARG A 688 -9.23 -18.06 -17.23
C ARG A 688 -10.32 -17.19 -16.60
N TRP A 689 -10.19 -16.83 -15.32
CA TRP A 689 -11.09 -15.88 -14.68
C TRP A 689 -10.99 -14.48 -15.30
N GLU A 690 -9.80 -13.98 -15.58
CA GLU A 690 -9.62 -12.66 -16.21
C GLU A 690 -10.29 -12.60 -17.59
N LEU A 691 -10.11 -13.66 -18.42
CA LEU A 691 -10.77 -13.75 -19.72
C LEU A 691 -12.30 -13.84 -19.58
N LEU A 692 -12.79 -14.63 -18.62
CA LEU A 692 -14.22 -14.78 -18.36
C LEU A 692 -14.84 -13.44 -17.95
N ILE A 693 -14.25 -12.73 -16.99
CA ILE A 693 -14.73 -11.42 -16.52
C ILE A 693 -14.75 -10.41 -17.66
N SER A 694 -13.72 -10.38 -18.50
CA SER A 694 -13.66 -9.54 -19.70
C SER A 694 -14.81 -9.85 -20.67
N LEU A 695 -15.11 -11.13 -20.89
CA LEU A 695 -16.22 -11.58 -21.76
C LEU A 695 -17.59 -11.31 -21.14
N VAL A 696 -17.72 -11.36 -19.83
CA VAL A 696 -18.92 -10.97 -19.09
C VAL A 696 -19.17 -9.47 -19.23
N ALA A 697 -18.16 -8.65 -18.95
CA ALA A 697 -18.23 -7.19 -19.11
C ALA A 697 -18.55 -6.77 -20.56
N ALA A 698 -18.12 -7.56 -21.54
CA ALA A 698 -18.46 -7.39 -22.95
C ALA A 698 -19.90 -7.85 -23.32
N GLY A 699 -20.63 -8.44 -22.36
CA GLY A 699 -21.98 -8.98 -22.62
C GLY A 699 -22.00 -10.30 -23.45
N ARG A 700 -20.83 -10.90 -23.71
CA ARG A 700 -20.72 -12.14 -24.47
C ARG A 700 -21.02 -13.37 -23.61
N PHE A 701 -20.67 -13.33 -22.32
CA PHE A 701 -20.99 -14.34 -21.33
C PHE A 701 -21.96 -13.77 -20.29
N GLY A 702 -22.76 -14.63 -19.66
CA GLY A 702 -23.70 -14.29 -18.62
C GLY A 702 -23.63 -15.28 -17.46
N GLU A 703 -24.62 -15.23 -16.55
CA GLU A 703 -24.66 -15.98 -15.30
C GLU A 703 -24.38 -17.49 -15.47
N ALA A 704 -24.87 -18.11 -16.53
CA ALA A 704 -24.64 -19.53 -16.77
C ALA A 704 -23.15 -19.90 -16.94
N LYS A 705 -22.35 -19.00 -17.54
CA LYS A 705 -20.90 -19.21 -17.67
C LYS A 705 -20.16 -18.91 -16.37
N ILE A 706 -20.61 -17.91 -15.64
CA ILE A 706 -20.08 -17.57 -14.30
C ILE A 706 -20.31 -18.76 -13.34
N ALA A 707 -21.54 -19.29 -13.30
CA ALA A 707 -21.88 -20.43 -12.45
C ALA A 707 -21.06 -21.69 -12.79
N ALA A 708 -20.89 -21.96 -14.07
CA ALA A 708 -20.10 -23.12 -14.52
C ALA A 708 -18.59 -23.00 -14.13
N GLU A 709 -18.03 -21.79 -14.12
CA GLU A 709 -16.67 -21.58 -13.68
C GLU A 709 -16.54 -21.61 -12.15
N ALA A 710 -17.57 -21.11 -11.43
CA ALA A 710 -17.65 -21.20 -9.97
C ALA A 710 -17.71 -22.66 -9.45
N GLU A 711 -18.41 -23.54 -10.19
CA GLU A 711 -18.43 -24.98 -9.90
C GLU A 711 -17.05 -25.64 -10.13
N ARG A 712 -16.27 -25.09 -11.04
CA ARG A 712 -14.91 -25.58 -11.36
C ARG A 712 -13.86 -25.09 -10.34
N ASP A 713 -14.03 -23.86 -9.80
CA ASP A 713 -13.12 -23.24 -8.85
C ASP A 713 -13.86 -22.91 -7.55
N VAL A 714 -13.89 -23.88 -6.62
CA VAL A 714 -14.57 -23.78 -5.33
C VAL A 714 -13.71 -23.10 -4.24
N THR A 715 -12.51 -22.64 -4.58
CA THR A 715 -11.59 -21.98 -3.66
C THR A 715 -12.10 -20.60 -3.22
N THR A 716 -11.44 -19.99 -2.23
CA THR A 716 -11.69 -18.61 -1.79
C THR A 716 -11.60 -17.65 -2.98
N THR A 717 -10.48 -17.70 -3.72
CA THR A 717 -10.29 -16.85 -4.92
C THR A 717 -11.36 -17.11 -5.98
N GLY A 718 -11.82 -18.36 -6.18
CA GLY A 718 -12.94 -18.67 -7.08
C GLY A 718 -14.24 -17.97 -6.67
N ARG A 719 -14.52 -17.88 -5.36
CA ARG A 719 -15.71 -17.15 -4.83
C ARG A 719 -15.59 -15.64 -5.04
N GLU A 720 -14.42 -15.07 -4.78
CA GLU A 720 -14.11 -13.64 -5.02
C GLU A 720 -14.29 -13.29 -6.50
N ARG A 721 -13.70 -14.07 -7.40
CA ARG A 721 -13.81 -13.89 -8.86
C ARG A 721 -15.25 -14.09 -9.36
N THR A 722 -15.99 -14.99 -8.76
CA THR A 722 -17.42 -15.17 -9.05
C THR A 722 -18.21 -13.90 -8.70
N SER A 723 -17.91 -13.28 -7.54
CA SER A 723 -18.57 -12.05 -7.14
C SER A 723 -18.19 -10.88 -8.07
N GLU A 724 -16.92 -10.77 -8.43
CA GLU A 724 -16.44 -9.80 -9.42
C GLU A 724 -17.14 -9.95 -10.76
N ALA A 725 -17.21 -11.16 -11.30
CA ALA A 725 -17.86 -11.45 -12.58
C ALA A 725 -19.34 -11.07 -12.56
N ARG A 726 -20.06 -11.36 -11.47
CA ARG A 726 -21.47 -10.98 -11.32
C ARG A 726 -21.66 -9.47 -11.27
N CYS A 727 -20.79 -8.75 -10.55
CA CYS A 727 -20.82 -7.30 -10.52
C CYS A 727 -20.45 -6.66 -11.88
N ALA A 728 -19.70 -7.37 -12.74
CA ALA A 728 -19.32 -6.93 -14.08
C ALA A 728 -20.42 -7.12 -15.14
N LEU A 729 -21.54 -7.80 -14.83
CA LEU A 729 -22.64 -7.99 -15.78
C LEU A 729 -23.18 -6.65 -16.29
N PRO A 730 -23.22 -6.42 -17.63
CA PRO A 730 -23.53 -5.12 -18.22
C PRO A 730 -25.06 -4.90 -18.38
N SER A 731 -25.80 -4.93 -17.28
CA SER A 731 -27.22 -4.62 -17.28
C SER A 731 -27.63 -3.71 -16.13
N PRO A 732 -28.61 -2.82 -16.30
CA PRO A 732 -29.09 -1.94 -15.23
C PRO A 732 -29.52 -2.71 -13.98
N GLN A 733 -30.15 -3.87 -14.15
CA GLN A 733 -30.61 -4.70 -13.04
C GLN A 733 -29.40 -5.28 -12.25
N ALA A 734 -28.38 -5.80 -12.93
CA ALA A 734 -27.19 -6.35 -12.28
C ALA A 734 -26.42 -5.26 -11.52
N LYS A 735 -26.26 -4.06 -12.10
CA LYS A 735 -25.61 -2.95 -11.42
C LYS A 735 -26.39 -2.47 -10.20
N ALA A 736 -27.72 -2.41 -10.26
CA ALA A 736 -28.55 -2.06 -9.11
C ALA A 736 -28.44 -3.10 -7.98
N GLN A 737 -28.43 -4.39 -8.30
CA GLN A 737 -28.25 -5.46 -7.32
C GLN A 737 -26.83 -5.44 -6.70
N ALA A 738 -25.80 -5.19 -7.51
CA ALA A 738 -24.42 -5.05 -7.02
C ALA A 738 -24.31 -3.85 -6.06
N TRP A 739 -24.85 -2.69 -6.45
CA TRP A 739 -24.86 -1.49 -5.61
C TRP A 739 -25.55 -1.74 -4.27
N GLU A 740 -26.78 -2.27 -4.30
CA GLU A 740 -27.52 -2.57 -3.08
C GLU A 740 -26.74 -3.50 -2.15
N LYS A 741 -26.17 -4.58 -2.69
CA LYS A 741 -25.38 -5.53 -1.94
C LYS A 741 -24.14 -4.88 -1.32
N LEU A 742 -23.35 -4.14 -2.10
CA LEU A 742 -22.11 -3.49 -1.65
C LEU A 742 -22.36 -2.46 -0.55
N VAL A 743 -23.48 -1.75 -0.63
CA VAL A 743 -23.84 -0.72 0.36
C VAL A 743 -24.44 -1.33 1.63
N THR A 744 -25.27 -2.38 1.52
CA THR A 744 -26.11 -2.84 2.65
C THR A 744 -25.61 -4.11 3.33
N ASP A 745 -24.90 -4.99 2.63
CA ASP A 745 -24.45 -6.27 3.18
C ASP A 745 -23.13 -6.08 3.96
N ALA A 746 -23.21 -6.06 5.28
CA ALA A 746 -22.06 -5.93 6.16
C ALA A 746 -21.23 -7.22 6.33
N SER A 747 -21.69 -8.33 5.76
CA SER A 747 -21.02 -9.64 5.87
C SER A 747 -20.06 -9.93 4.71
N ILE A 748 -19.91 -9.01 3.75
CA ILE A 748 -19.00 -9.21 2.62
C ILE A 748 -17.55 -9.17 3.14
N PRO A 749 -16.73 -10.22 2.92
CA PRO A 749 -15.32 -10.21 3.27
C PRO A 749 -14.53 -9.18 2.46
N ASN A 750 -13.37 -8.75 2.99
CA ASN A 750 -12.57 -7.65 2.44
C ASN A 750 -12.15 -7.87 0.97
N GLU A 751 -11.57 -9.03 0.65
CA GLU A 751 -11.15 -9.31 -0.74
C GLU A 751 -12.35 -9.46 -1.68
N THR A 752 -13.43 -10.10 -1.21
CA THR A 752 -14.67 -10.19 -1.98
C THR A 752 -15.26 -8.81 -2.25
N LEU A 753 -15.18 -7.88 -1.28
CA LEU A 753 -15.59 -6.49 -1.46
C LEU A 753 -14.75 -5.81 -2.53
N ALA A 754 -13.43 -5.86 -2.41
CA ALA A 754 -12.51 -5.22 -3.35
C ALA A 754 -12.70 -5.73 -4.79
N LYS A 755 -12.81 -7.04 -4.99
CA LYS A 755 -13.11 -7.63 -6.31
C LYS A 755 -14.49 -7.22 -6.83
N SER A 756 -15.50 -7.17 -5.95
CA SER A 756 -16.86 -6.77 -6.34
C SER A 756 -16.94 -5.30 -6.77
N LEU A 757 -16.26 -4.40 -6.07
CA LEU A 757 -16.14 -2.98 -6.45
C LEU A 757 -15.46 -2.85 -7.82
N ARG A 758 -14.37 -3.59 -8.06
CA ARG A 758 -13.72 -3.63 -9.39
C ARG A 758 -14.68 -4.11 -10.49
N GLY A 759 -15.44 -5.17 -10.22
CA GLY A 759 -16.47 -5.68 -11.14
C GLY A 759 -17.60 -4.68 -11.39
N PHE A 760 -18.05 -3.97 -10.35
CA PHE A 760 -19.08 -2.95 -10.47
C PHE A 760 -18.66 -1.80 -11.39
N LEU A 761 -17.41 -1.32 -11.25
CA LEU A 761 -16.85 -0.26 -12.08
C LEU A 761 -16.38 -0.72 -13.47
N ASN A 762 -16.38 -2.03 -13.75
CA ASN A 762 -16.00 -2.56 -15.06
C ASN A 762 -17.10 -2.35 -16.09
N VAL A 763 -17.22 -1.12 -16.59
CA VAL A 763 -18.23 -0.66 -17.55
C VAL A 763 -17.64 0.13 -18.72
N THR A 764 -16.37 -0.08 -19.03
CA THR A 764 -15.63 0.70 -20.04
C THR A 764 -16.39 0.83 -21.37
N ARG A 765 -17.20 -0.17 -21.73
CA ARG A 765 -18.06 -0.18 -22.94
C ARG A 765 -19.42 0.46 -22.74
N HIS A 766 -19.87 0.58 -21.49
CA HIS A 766 -21.23 0.99 -21.12
C HIS A 766 -21.23 1.92 -19.90
N PRO A 767 -20.46 3.02 -19.88
CA PRO A 767 -20.32 3.91 -18.72
C PRO A 767 -21.67 4.49 -18.25
N GLN A 768 -22.65 4.62 -19.17
CA GLN A 768 -24.01 5.08 -18.85
C GLN A 768 -24.74 4.18 -17.82
N LEU A 769 -24.31 2.94 -17.64
CA LEU A 769 -24.89 2.05 -16.62
C LEU A 769 -24.61 2.54 -15.20
N LEU A 770 -23.58 3.36 -15.00
CA LEU A 770 -23.22 3.92 -13.72
C LEU A 770 -23.80 5.31 -13.46
N ALA A 771 -24.35 5.99 -14.46
CA ALA A 771 -24.92 7.34 -14.32
C ALA A 771 -25.92 7.49 -13.15
N PRO A 772 -26.87 6.54 -12.93
CA PRO A 772 -27.84 6.65 -11.83
C PRO A 772 -27.21 6.63 -10.43
N PHE A 773 -26.00 6.08 -10.30
CA PHE A 773 -25.33 5.92 -9.01
C PHE A 773 -24.52 7.15 -8.60
N VAL A 774 -24.36 8.14 -9.47
CA VAL A 774 -23.69 9.42 -9.13
C VAL A 774 -24.48 10.18 -8.07
N GLU A 775 -25.77 10.38 -8.30
CA GLU A 775 -26.65 11.00 -7.29
C GLU A 775 -26.87 10.09 -6.07
N ALA A 776 -26.98 8.77 -6.29
CA ALA A 776 -27.16 7.80 -5.22
C ALA A 776 -25.97 7.78 -4.26
N TYR A 777 -24.74 8.08 -4.73
CA TYR A 777 -23.53 8.13 -3.90
C TYR A 777 -23.71 9.13 -2.76
N GLY A 778 -24.15 10.36 -3.03
CA GLY A 778 -24.34 11.37 -1.99
C GLY A 778 -25.29 10.96 -0.88
N GLN A 779 -26.21 10.01 -1.16
CA GLN A 779 -27.21 9.53 -0.19
C GLN A 779 -26.68 8.43 0.74
N ILE A 780 -25.64 7.70 0.32
CA ILE A 780 -25.12 6.56 1.08
C ILE A 780 -23.92 6.89 1.98
N VAL A 781 -23.24 8.03 1.75
CA VAL A 781 -21.96 8.37 2.40
C VAL A 781 -22.04 8.23 3.92
N GLU A 782 -22.97 8.93 4.55
CA GLU A 782 -23.18 8.89 6.01
C GLU A 782 -23.65 7.51 6.50
N GLN A 783 -24.50 6.85 5.74
CA GLN A 783 -24.99 5.52 6.07
C GLN A 783 -23.87 4.48 6.11
N VAL A 784 -23.02 4.46 5.10
CA VAL A 784 -21.88 3.53 5.02
C VAL A 784 -20.90 3.82 6.14
N TRP A 785 -20.54 5.08 6.32
CA TRP A 785 -19.63 5.50 7.38
C TRP A 785 -20.11 5.09 8.78
N GLY A 786 -21.39 5.29 9.09
CA GLY A 786 -21.97 4.98 10.39
C GLY A 786 -22.23 3.49 10.66
N SER A 787 -22.17 2.62 9.64
CA SER A 787 -22.55 1.20 9.73
C SER A 787 -21.41 0.20 9.49
N ARG A 788 -20.21 0.67 9.21
CA ARG A 788 -19.03 -0.15 8.91
C ARG A 788 -17.87 0.19 9.83
N THR A 789 -16.85 -0.68 9.89
CA THR A 789 -15.55 -0.30 10.44
C THR A 789 -14.91 0.76 9.54
N PHE A 790 -13.93 1.47 10.06
CA PHE A 790 -13.26 2.55 9.33
C PHE A 790 -12.76 2.06 7.96
N HIS A 791 -11.94 1.02 7.96
CA HIS A 791 -11.34 0.45 6.75
C HIS A 791 -12.38 0.00 5.71
N MET A 792 -13.46 -0.67 6.17
CA MET A 792 -14.55 -1.10 5.27
C MET A 792 -15.33 0.09 4.70
N ALA A 793 -15.56 1.13 5.51
CA ALA A 793 -16.26 2.33 5.05
C ALA A 793 -15.43 3.07 4.00
N GLU A 794 -14.13 3.26 4.25
CA GLU A 794 -13.19 3.87 3.32
C GLU A 794 -13.14 3.10 2.00
N SER A 795 -12.93 1.77 2.05
CA SER A 795 -12.87 0.92 0.86
C SER A 795 -14.14 1.02 0.01
N ILE A 796 -15.31 1.03 0.65
CA ILE A 796 -16.58 1.20 -0.08
C ILE A 796 -16.66 2.59 -0.67
N LEU A 797 -16.49 3.65 0.11
CA LEU A 797 -16.72 5.02 -0.32
C LEU A 797 -15.73 5.52 -1.35
N ALA A 798 -14.47 5.11 -1.27
CA ALA A 798 -13.47 5.39 -2.30
C ALA A 798 -13.69 4.54 -3.56
N GLY A 799 -14.05 3.24 -3.39
CA GLY A 799 -14.11 2.28 -4.48
C GLY A 799 -15.44 2.18 -5.23
N ILE A 800 -16.56 2.70 -4.70
CA ILE A 800 -17.87 2.58 -5.34
C ILE A 800 -18.25 3.82 -6.18
N PHE A 801 -17.52 4.93 -6.02
CA PHE A 801 -17.83 6.16 -6.75
C PHE A 801 -17.79 5.93 -8.26
N PRO A 802 -18.84 6.30 -9.01
CA PRO A 802 -19.02 5.94 -10.43
C PRO A 802 -18.19 6.83 -11.38
N LEU A 803 -16.87 6.92 -11.16
CA LEU A 803 -15.93 7.74 -11.92
C LEU A 803 -16.02 7.54 -13.44
N PRO A 804 -16.25 6.33 -14.01
CA PRO A 804 -16.41 6.15 -15.45
C PRO A 804 -17.60 6.90 -16.08
N ALA A 805 -18.61 7.32 -15.30
CA ALA A 805 -19.74 8.09 -15.77
C ALA A 805 -19.44 9.59 -15.89
N VAL A 806 -18.32 10.07 -15.39
CA VAL A 806 -17.93 11.49 -15.45
C VAL A 806 -17.76 11.95 -16.90
N GLY A 807 -18.38 13.08 -17.22
CA GLY A 807 -18.39 13.68 -18.57
C GLY A 807 -19.50 13.17 -19.50
N LEU A 808 -20.36 12.24 -19.03
CA LEU A 808 -21.59 11.88 -19.77
C LEU A 808 -22.60 13.01 -19.69
N ASP A 809 -23.44 13.14 -20.75
CA ASP A 809 -24.55 14.08 -20.74
C ASP A 809 -25.47 13.80 -19.54
N ASP A 810 -25.99 14.86 -18.93
CA ASP A 810 -26.89 14.83 -17.77
C ASP A 810 -26.28 14.22 -16.47
N VAL A 811 -24.96 14.09 -16.37
CA VAL A 811 -24.25 13.63 -15.15
C VAL A 811 -23.45 14.76 -14.53
N ASP A 812 -23.91 15.28 -13.38
CA ASP A 812 -23.22 16.32 -12.60
C ASP A 812 -22.50 15.72 -11.39
N ALA A 813 -21.44 14.96 -11.65
CA ALA A 813 -20.64 14.32 -10.59
C ALA A 813 -19.97 15.35 -9.67
N GLN A 814 -19.48 16.47 -10.24
CA GLN A 814 -18.85 17.53 -9.48
C GLN A 814 -19.84 18.22 -8.54
N GLY A 815 -21.03 18.59 -9.06
CA GLY A 815 -22.06 19.27 -8.27
C GLY A 815 -22.57 18.42 -7.10
N VAL A 816 -22.73 17.12 -7.30
CA VAL A 816 -23.15 16.17 -6.23
C VAL A 816 -22.14 16.16 -5.06
N LEU A 817 -20.84 16.04 -5.36
CA LEU A 817 -19.80 15.99 -4.32
C LEU A 817 -19.61 17.35 -3.65
N GLU A 818 -19.62 18.45 -4.40
CA GLU A 818 -19.54 19.80 -3.85
C GLU A 818 -20.73 20.13 -2.95
N GLN A 819 -21.94 19.73 -3.37
CA GLN A 819 -23.13 19.91 -2.54
C GLN A 819 -23.06 19.10 -1.25
N TRP A 820 -22.57 17.85 -1.32
CA TRP A 820 -22.42 17.02 -0.13
C TRP A 820 -21.46 17.68 0.87
N LEU A 821 -20.28 18.11 0.43
CA LEU A 821 -19.28 18.77 1.27
C LEU A 821 -19.79 20.08 1.89
N GLN A 822 -20.62 20.83 1.16
CA GLN A 822 -21.22 22.09 1.67
C GLN A 822 -22.30 21.86 2.73
N THR A 823 -23.02 20.74 2.63
CA THR A 823 -24.14 20.44 3.55
C THR A 823 -23.75 19.57 4.74
N HIS A 824 -22.54 18.96 4.73
CA HIS A 824 -22.06 18.04 5.75
C HIS A 824 -20.73 18.53 6.38
N THR A 825 -20.67 19.83 6.70
CA THR A 825 -19.48 20.46 7.29
C THR A 825 -19.09 19.92 8.67
N ASP A 826 -20.05 19.34 9.39
CA ASP A 826 -19.87 18.78 10.73
C ASP A 826 -19.52 17.29 10.72
N SER A 827 -19.47 16.63 9.54
CA SER A 827 -19.05 15.25 9.41
C SER A 827 -17.58 15.05 9.76
N PRO A 828 -17.16 13.84 10.18
CA PRO A 828 -15.77 13.55 10.51
C PRO A 828 -14.79 13.96 9.41
N ALA A 829 -13.63 14.48 9.79
CA ALA A 829 -12.62 14.99 8.83
C ALA A 829 -12.17 13.90 7.85
N ALA A 830 -11.99 12.66 8.30
CA ALA A 830 -11.65 11.52 7.47
C ALA A 830 -12.73 11.22 6.40
N LEU A 831 -14.02 11.27 6.78
CA LEU A 831 -15.10 11.11 5.82
C LEU A 831 -15.14 12.22 4.77
N GLN A 832 -14.96 13.48 5.20
CA GLN A 832 -14.86 14.61 4.28
C GLN A 832 -13.64 14.50 3.34
N ARG A 833 -12.52 13.93 3.83
CA ARG A 833 -11.33 13.65 3.01
C ARG A 833 -11.66 12.72 1.85
N ILE A 834 -12.30 11.59 2.10
CA ILE A 834 -12.67 10.62 1.06
C ILE A 834 -13.53 11.28 -0.03
N VAL A 835 -14.52 12.08 0.36
CA VAL A 835 -15.39 12.78 -0.60
C VAL A 835 -14.64 13.85 -1.39
N ARG A 836 -13.67 14.56 -0.75
CA ARG A 836 -12.81 15.54 -1.45
C ARG A 836 -11.89 14.87 -2.46
N GLU A 837 -11.32 13.72 -2.13
CA GLU A 837 -10.46 12.95 -3.04
C GLU A 837 -11.23 12.48 -4.28
N ASN A 838 -12.46 11.98 -4.11
CA ASN A 838 -13.34 11.70 -5.24
C ASN A 838 -13.65 12.96 -6.08
N LEU A 839 -13.83 14.13 -5.44
CA LEU A 839 -14.03 15.40 -6.14
C LEU A 839 -12.79 15.83 -6.92
N ASP A 840 -11.61 15.65 -6.37
CA ASP A 840 -10.35 15.95 -7.05
C ASP A 840 -10.15 15.06 -8.28
N ASP A 841 -10.50 13.77 -8.18
CA ASP A 841 -10.49 12.86 -9.32
C ASP A 841 -11.50 13.26 -10.40
N VAL A 842 -12.71 13.67 -10.04
CA VAL A 842 -13.70 14.20 -10.98
C VAL A 842 -13.17 15.43 -11.70
N LYS A 843 -12.60 16.39 -10.98
CA LYS A 843 -12.02 17.62 -11.57
C LYS A 843 -10.88 17.31 -12.51
N ARG A 844 -10.03 16.35 -12.16
CA ARG A 844 -8.92 15.89 -13.00
C ARG A 844 -9.41 15.24 -14.29
N VAL A 845 -10.40 14.35 -14.19
CA VAL A 845 -11.04 13.72 -15.36
C VAL A 845 -11.64 14.76 -16.29
N LEU A 846 -12.42 15.70 -15.76
CA LEU A 846 -13.03 16.77 -16.56
C LEU A 846 -11.98 17.69 -17.19
N GLY A 847 -10.91 18.02 -16.45
CA GLY A 847 -9.80 18.81 -16.97
C GLY A 847 -9.08 18.13 -18.15
N ALA A 848 -8.76 16.83 -18.02
CA ALA A 848 -8.14 16.05 -19.08
C ALA A 848 -9.05 15.93 -20.31
N GLN A 849 -10.35 15.73 -20.13
CA GLN A 849 -11.34 15.66 -21.23
C GLN A 849 -11.49 16.99 -21.98
N ALA A 850 -11.28 18.12 -21.30
CA ALA A 850 -11.45 19.45 -21.91
C ALA A 850 -10.34 19.80 -22.91
N VAL A 851 -9.18 19.14 -22.85
CA VAL A 851 -8.03 19.35 -23.75
C VAL A 851 -7.81 18.20 -24.72
N ALA A 852 -8.69 17.19 -24.72
CA ALA A 852 -8.58 15.99 -25.54
C ALA A 852 -9.09 16.18 -26.96
#